data_8b62f00c465636c161a0fdbae68b345d
#
_entry.id   8b62f00c465636c161a0fdbae68b345d
#
_cell.length_a   1.000
_cell.length_b   1.000
_cell.length_c   1.000
_cell.angle_alpha   90.00
_cell.angle_beta   90.00
_cell.angle_gamma   90.00
#
_symmetry.space_group_name_H-M   'P 1'
#
loop_
_entity.id
_entity.type
_entity.pdbx_description
1 polymer ?
#
loop_
_entity_poly.entity_id
_entity_poly.type
_entity_poly.pdbx_seq_one_letter_code
_entity_poly.pdbx_strand_id
1 'polypeptide(L)'
;MKSMKYLLAISLAILPIMADACWDPSTIYNSSSLFRLDEDKEYTRSMREANCREWQMMTDVNIPIEDIEYVVYKMPVDEYEAFCAQQECMIDNAFAQWIKRNNPEIVEFLLLAKRNEEIRFKYSSKWYYPTMKVGGPMTLEDVVEYSLNADEGALRERYLLQALRALNTLGRYQECLDLWHTEISLLPEDNLMRQHMLPLVASAYYHTGDVEKAMEFYASFGDVSSMYYIANLEDRKLTKFDIIEYSYRGGAKLAHFQKHIKNMVVGAETYPNVVEEGDRPVVSEDLIALRDLAVAAGNDAKCADRAEWLYIAAYIYSQQGLYAQAQNLIAKAERLPLSATLKDSIKVLSIYIEAQTTSCDASYDARLYDHIMWLEMKVKQDVEDNRIFSWYLWDNFSYSYWYSALSRICNNVLAPRYMAKGDTSRALQLMNYTENFRYSVVPYIEYYYSTNDDFYTAIHSVGDYRRNSAAFNHLDYSNRFFNTIDKQTPDVAIAYIGRVKNPVSKLDTHLNSIGYTSNDYLYDIVGTLCLRYMRYEEAAYYLSLVSLEYEDMLNLNLTRDPFVALNEERDDFKDFRYRFASTMVSLEQGIESATDPNRRAQMLLRYGIGMANSVNNCWPLTHYGRSCTSPWDDDPITQEVSTRGINYINEALCTFTNDEHIAQAHYALGHFRTVAVEYGYTEAGAYVKRHCDNYIDYTPYLYTRH
;
A
#
# COMPACT_ATOMS: atom_id res chain seq x y z
N MET A 1 -13.77 -13.95 -41.59
CA MET A 1 -12.70 -14.49 -40.72
C MET A 1 -11.50 -13.55 -40.50
N LYS A 2 -11.11 -12.68 -41.44
CA LYS A 2 -10.01 -11.70 -41.21
C LYS A 2 -10.40 -10.55 -40.28
N SER A 3 -11.65 -10.04 -40.34
CA SER A 3 -12.13 -8.96 -39.46
C SER A 3 -12.26 -9.34 -37.96
N MET A 4 -12.56 -10.61 -37.68
CA MET A 4 -12.71 -11.12 -36.32
C MET A 4 -11.35 -11.28 -35.59
N LYS A 5 -10.26 -11.50 -36.34
CA LYS A 5 -8.88 -11.55 -35.77
C LYS A 5 -8.38 -10.16 -35.37
N TYR A 6 -8.79 -9.11 -36.06
CA TYR A 6 -8.44 -7.73 -35.68
C TYR A 6 -9.24 -7.22 -34.48
N LEU A 7 -10.52 -7.64 -34.37
CA LEU A 7 -11.32 -7.35 -33.17
C LEU A 7 -10.77 -8.05 -31.91
N LEU A 8 -10.30 -9.30 -32.06
CA LEU A 8 -9.67 -10.04 -30.94
C LEU A 8 -8.30 -9.46 -30.56
N ALA A 9 -7.52 -8.98 -31.55
CA ALA A 9 -6.23 -8.35 -31.29
C ALA A 9 -6.39 -6.97 -30.62
N ILE A 10 -7.44 -6.21 -30.97
CA ILE A 10 -7.76 -4.92 -30.34
C ILE A 10 -8.29 -5.16 -28.91
N SER A 11 -9.14 -6.18 -28.68
CA SER A 11 -9.62 -6.50 -27.33
C SER A 11 -8.50 -7.03 -26.42
N LEU A 12 -7.52 -7.76 -26.95
CA LEU A 12 -6.34 -8.22 -26.20
C LEU A 12 -5.30 -7.11 -25.94
N ALA A 13 -5.27 -6.07 -26.79
CA ALA A 13 -4.41 -4.91 -26.57
C ALA A 13 -5.02 -3.87 -25.59
N ILE A 14 -6.35 -3.88 -25.42
CA ILE A 14 -7.06 -2.99 -24.49
C ILE A 14 -7.14 -3.60 -23.08
N LEU A 15 -7.11 -4.93 -22.94
CA LEU A 15 -7.13 -5.60 -21.63
C LEU A 15 -6.01 -5.18 -20.66
N PRO A 16 -4.75 -4.99 -21.08
CA PRO A 16 -3.72 -4.44 -20.21
C PRO A 16 -3.97 -2.98 -19.80
N ILE A 17 -4.55 -2.19 -20.72
CA ILE A 17 -4.83 -0.75 -20.47
C ILE A 17 -6.01 -0.58 -19.51
N MET A 18 -7.00 -1.47 -19.55
CA MET A 18 -8.12 -1.44 -18.61
C MET A 18 -7.79 -2.04 -17.26
N ALA A 19 -6.83 -2.97 -17.18
CA ALA A 19 -6.33 -3.49 -15.91
C ALA A 19 -5.50 -2.45 -15.15
N ASP A 20 -4.74 -1.60 -15.86
CA ASP A 20 -4.02 -0.46 -15.26
C ASP A 20 -4.96 0.67 -14.83
N ALA A 21 -6.17 0.79 -15.40
CA ALA A 21 -7.13 1.84 -15.04
C ALA A 21 -7.93 1.52 -13.76
N CYS A 22 -7.97 0.26 -13.32
CA CYS A 22 -8.66 -0.16 -12.08
C CYS A 22 -7.73 -0.33 -10.87
N TRP A 23 -6.42 -0.30 -11.09
CA TRP A 23 -5.42 -0.40 -10.03
C TRP A 23 -4.36 0.66 -10.26
N ASP A 24 -4.44 1.77 -9.52
CA ASP A 24 -3.32 2.71 -9.47
C ASP A 24 -2.22 2.11 -8.59
N PRO A 25 -1.12 1.59 -9.19
CA PRO A 25 -0.03 1.02 -8.41
C PRO A 25 0.59 2.04 -7.44
N SER A 26 0.37 3.34 -7.70
CA SER A 26 0.89 4.42 -6.84
C SER A 26 0.30 4.39 -5.44
N THR A 27 -0.94 3.89 -5.28
CA THR A 27 -1.59 3.77 -3.96
C THR A 27 -1.01 2.62 -3.13
N ILE A 28 -0.69 1.48 -3.75
CA ILE A 28 -0.06 0.35 -3.05
C ILE A 28 1.37 0.69 -2.62
N TYR A 29 2.12 1.40 -3.45
CA TYR A 29 3.50 1.81 -3.16
C TYR A 29 3.59 2.82 -2.01
N ASN A 30 2.55 3.63 -1.78
CA ASN A 30 2.53 4.63 -0.72
C ASN A 30 2.33 4.04 0.69
N SER A 31 1.73 2.86 0.81
CA SER A 31 1.34 2.29 2.11
C SER A 31 2.49 1.62 2.88
N SER A 32 3.60 1.25 2.22
CA SER A 32 4.69 0.50 2.85
C SER A 32 6.04 1.22 2.88
N SER A 33 6.23 2.27 2.09
CA SER A 33 7.50 2.99 2.02
C SER A 33 7.62 4.07 3.10
N LEU A 34 8.83 4.22 3.66
CA LEU A 34 9.20 5.33 4.54
C LEU A 34 9.69 6.56 3.75
N PHE A 35 9.81 6.44 2.44
CA PHE A 35 10.28 7.53 1.58
C PHE A 35 9.21 8.59 1.38
N ARG A 36 9.50 9.83 1.74
CA ARG A 36 8.60 10.97 1.60
C ARG A 36 9.36 12.23 1.25
N LEU A 37 8.91 12.91 0.20
CA LEU A 37 9.32 14.25 -0.17
C LEU A 37 8.11 15.19 -0.09
N ASP A 38 8.37 16.50 -0.03
CA ASP A 38 7.30 17.51 -0.12
C ASP A 38 6.55 17.35 -1.46
N GLU A 39 5.22 17.41 -1.39
CA GLU A 39 4.41 17.61 -2.59
C GLU A 39 4.31 19.13 -2.81
N ASP A 40 4.94 19.63 -3.87
CA ASP A 40 4.84 21.03 -4.23
C ASP A 40 3.43 21.31 -4.77
N LYS A 41 2.58 21.84 -3.91
CA LYS A 41 1.20 22.24 -4.27
C LYS A 41 1.17 23.40 -5.26
N GLU A 42 2.24 24.18 -5.36
CA GLU A 42 2.31 25.30 -6.31
C GLU A 42 2.52 24.80 -7.75
N TYR A 43 3.20 23.67 -7.94
CA TYR A 43 3.47 23.12 -9.28
C TYR A 43 2.22 22.58 -9.98
N THR A 44 1.14 22.28 -9.26
CA THR A 44 -0.14 21.85 -9.86
C THR A 44 -0.95 23.01 -10.44
N ARG A 45 -0.52 24.26 -10.26
CA ARG A 45 -1.17 25.42 -10.86
C ARG A 45 -1.02 25.38 -12.37
N SER A 46 -2.13 25.32 -13.10
CA SER A 46 -2.06 25.29 -14.55
C SER A 46 -1.39 26.57 -15.07
N MET A 47 -0.47 26.43 -16.02
CA MET A 47 0.19 27.56 -16.72
C MET A 47 -0.86 28.58 -17.27
N ARG A 48 -2.03 28.08 -17.59
CA ARG A 48 -3.18 28.89 -18.04
C ARG A 48 -3.70 29.79 -16.91
N GLU A 49 -3.86 29.25 -15.70
CA GLU A 49 -4.29 30.09 -14.57
C GLU A 49 -3.23 31.11 -14.18
N ALA A 50 -1.95 30.72 -14.22
CA ALA A 50 -0.85 31.64 -13.96
C ALA A 50 -0.85 32.80 -14.97
N ASN A 51 -1.05 32.51 -16.26
CA ASN A 51 -1.15 33.55 -17.29
C ASN A 51 -2.37 34.45 -17.08
N CYS A 52 -3.53 33.92 -16.69
CA CYS A 52 -4.69 34.75 -16.36
C CYS A 52 -4.41 35.69 -15.17
N ARG A 53 -3.68 35.24 -14.18
CA ARG A 53 -3.27 36.07 -13.05
C ARG A 53 -2.28 37.17 -13.45
N GLU A 54 -1.33 36.92 -14.35
CA GLU A 54 -0.48 37.97 -14.90
C GLU A 54 -1.29 39.01 -15.65
N TRP A 55 -2.26 38.61 -16.49
CA TRP A 55 -3.17 39.54 -17.11
C TRP A 55 -3.97 40.36 -16.09
N GLN A 56 -4.42 39.71 -14.99
CA GLN A 56 -5.11 40.41 -13.90
C GLN A 56 -4.22 41.47 -13.24
N MET A 57 -2.94 41.12 -13.01
CA MET A 57 -1.98 42.06 -12.40
C MET A 57 -1.66 43.27 -13.31
N MET A 58 -1.84 43.15 -14.63
CA MET A 58 -1.68 44.25 -15.56
C MET A 58 -2.88 45.22 -15.55
N THR A 59 -3.96 44.86 -14.86
CA THR A 59 -5.14 45.71 -14.73
C THR A 59 -5.15 46.40 -13.37
N ASP A 60 -5.59 47.66 -13.29
CA ASP A 60 -5.67 48.38 -12.01
C ASP A 60 -6.90 47.99 -11.17
N VAL A 61 -7.70 47.04 -11.64
CA VAL A 61 -8.96 46.62 -11.03
C VAL A 61 -8.99 45.10 -10.85
N ASN A 62 -9.70 44.64 -9.82
CA ASN A 62 -9.88 43.20 -9.57
C ASN A 62 -10.89 42.62 -10.55
N ILE A 63 -10.42 42.19 -11.72
CA ILE A 63 -11.23 41.55 -12.77
C ILE A 63 -11.31 40.04 -12.46
N PRO A 64 -12.50 39.42 -12.58
CA PRO A 64 -12.65 37.97 -12.43
C PRO A 64 -11.74 37.18 -13.39
N ILE A 65 -11.08 36.14 -12.89
CA ILE A 65 -10.17 35.32 -13.73
C ILE A 65 -10.93 34.62 -14.86
N GLU A 66 -12.19 34.30 -14.65
CA GLU A 66 -13.08 33.68 -15.63
C GLU A 66 -13.31 34.62 -16.84
N ASP A 67 -13.41 35.92 -16.61
CA ASP A 67 -13.57 36.94 -17.68
C ASP A 67 -12.29 37.05 -18.51
N ILE A 68 -11.13 37.00 -17.84
CA ILE A 68 -9.83 36.99 -18.50
C ILE A 68 -9.65 35.71 -19.31
N GLU A 69 -9.95 34.57 -18.68
CA GLU A 69 -9.85 33.28 -19.34
C GLU A 69 -10.74 33.18 -20.58
N TYR A 70 -11.96 33.73 -20.50
CA TYR A 70 -12.86 33.76 -21.65
C TYR A 70 -12.25 34.53 -22.82
N VAL A 71 -11.82 35.76 -22.60
CA VAL A 71 -11.28 36.63 -23.67
C VAL A 71 -9.98 36.08 -24.24
N VAL A 72 -9.07 35.62 -23.37
CA VAL A 72 -7.74 35.16 -23.81
C VAL A 72 -7.80 33.80 -24.50
N TYR A 73 -8.57 32.84 -23.95
CA TYR A 73 -8.50 31.45 -24.39
C TYR A 73 -9.76 30.86 -25.01
N LYS A 74 -10.96 31.37 -24.69
CA LYS A 74 -12.22 30.76 -25.10
C LYS A 74 -12.92 31.50 -26.23
N MET A 75 -12.79 32.81 -26.30
CA MET A 75 -13.42 33.62 -27.32
C MET A 75 -12.85 33.29 -28.70
N PRO A 76 -13.67 32.91 -29.70
CA PRO A 76 -13.22 32.61 -31.06
C PRO A 76 -12.62 33.85 -31.74
N VAL A 77 -11.79 33.63 -32.78
CA VAL A 77 -11.09 34.70 -33.47
C VAL A 77 -12.06 35.68 -34.20
N ASP A 78 -13.09 35.11 -34.82
CA ASP A 78 -14.13 35.90 -35.51
C ASP A 78 -14.96 36.78 -34.55
N GLU A 79 -15.31 36.27 -33.40
CA GLU A 79 -15.94 37.02 -32.32
C GLU A 79 -15.02 38.12 -31.79
N TYR A 80 -13.72 37.81 -31.63
CA TYR A 80 -12.74 38.78 -31.19
C TYR A 80 -12.49 39.87 -32.24
N GLU A 81 -12.49 39.55 -33.56
CA GLU A 81 -12.40 40.50 -34.65
C GLU A 81 -13.63 41.45 -34.66
N ALA A 82 -14.82 40.91 -34.46
CA ALA A 82 -16.04 41.71 -34.34
C ALA A 82 -15.95 42.64 -33.11
N PHE A 83 -15.41 42.16 -31.98
CA PHE A 83 -15.14 43.00 -30.81
C PHE A 83 -14.13 44.10 -31.10
N CYS A 84 -13.05 43.83 -31.84
CA CYS A 84 -12.07 44.84 -32.21
C CYS A 84 -12.70 45.94 -33.08
N ALA A 85 -13.63 45.61 -33.99
CA ALA A 85 -14.29 46.53 -34.89
C ALA A 85 -15.34 47.48 -34.23
N GLN A 86 -15.81 47.12 -33.01
CA GLN A 86 -16.77 47.94 -32.28
C GLN A 86 -16.13 49.21 -31.71
N GLN A 87 -16.86 50.35 -31.76
CA GLN A 87 -16.42 51.58 -31.10
C GLN A 87 -16.53 51.51 -29.58
N GLU A 88 -17.60 50.87 -29.06
CA GLU A 88 -17.84 50.60 -27.66
C GLU A 88 -17.95 49.07 -27.42
N CYS A 89 -17.51 48.60 -26.27
CA CYS A 89 -17.61 47.19 -25.94
C CYS A 89 -19.06 46.81 -25.62
N MET A 90 -19.65 45.96 -26.45
CA MET A 90 -21.00 45.41 -26.26
C MET A 90 -21.03 44.07 -25.53
N ILE A 91 -19.86 43.55 -25.17
CA ILE A 91 -19.71 42.25 -24.52
C ILE A 91 -19.82 42.44 -23.00
N ASP A 92 -20.65 41.65 -22.34
CA ASP A 92 -20.76 41.62 -20.88
C ASP A 92 -19.62 40.78 -20.27
N ASN A 93 -18.42 41.37 -20.32
CA ASN A 93 -17.17 40.77 -19.79
C ASN A 93 -16.27 41.92 -19.30
N ALA A 94 -15.92 41.88 -18.02
CA ALA A 94 -15.19 42.96 -17.38
C ALA A 94 -13.80 43.19 -17.99
N PHE A 95 -13.11 42.11 -18.39
CA PHE A 95 -11.78 42.22 -19.00
C PHE A 95 -11.85 42.83 -20.41
N ALA A 96 -12.80 42.39 -21.25
CA ALA A 96 -13.02 42.97 -22.58
C ALA A 96 -13.32 44.46 -22.50
N GLN A 97 -14.21 44.86 -21.57
CA GLN A 97 -14.54 46.26 -21.36
C GLN A 97 -13.34 47.08 -20.90
N TRP A 98 -12.53 46.53 -20.01
CA TRP A 98 -11.35 47.20 -19.46
C TRP A 98 -10.28 47.41 -20.53
N ILE A 99 -9.87 46.37 -21.29
CA ILE A 99 -8.83 46.47 -22.33
C ILE A 99 -9.26 47.45 -23.45
N LYS A 100 -10.54 47.41 -23.83
CA LYS A 100 -11.07 48.29 -24.87
C LYS A 100 -10.98 49.80 -24.51
N ARG A 101 -11.17 50.10 -23.21
CA ARG A 101 -11.16 51.47 -22.72
C ARG A 101 -9.76 51.98 -22.36
N ASN A 102 -8.92 51.11 -21.78
CA ASN A 102 -7.73 51.56 -21.11
C ASN A 102 -6.44 51.12 -21.79
N ASN A 103 -6.45 50.04 -22.61
CA ASN A 103 -5.24 49.53 -23.21
C ASN A 103 -5.46 48.90 -24.59
N PRO A 104 -5.50 49.76 -25.66
CA PRO A 104 -5.67 49.28 -27.03
C PRO A 104 -4.53 48.36 -27.50
N GLU A 105 -3.32 48.45 -26.93
CA GLU A 105 -2.17 47.62 -27.28
C GLU A 105 -2.45 46.15 -26.90
N ILE A 106 -3.11 45.90 -25.78
CA ILE A 106 -3.55 44.55 -25.40
C ILE A 106 -4.58 44.03 -26.40
N VAL A 107 -5.50 44.85 -26.88
CA VAL A 107 -6.51 44.46 -27.88
C VAL A 107 -5.82 44.01 -29.17
N GLU A 108 -4.83 44.76 -29.66
CA GLU A 108 -4.07 44.45 -30.88
C GLU A 108 -3.21 43.19 -30.67
N PHE A 109 -2.53 43.08 -29.54
CA PHE A 109 -1.74 41.90 -29.20
C PHE A 109 -2.60 40.62 -29.18
N LEU A 110 -3.74 40.64 -28.51
CA LEU A 110 -4.62 39.47 -28.42
C LEU A 110 -5.19 39.09 -29.79
N LEU A 111 -5.48 40.06 -30.66
CA LEU A 111 -5.89 39.80 -32.05
C LEU A 111 -4.77 39.05 -32.79
N LEU A 112 -3.53 39.54 -32.71
CA LEU A 112 -2.37 38.89 -33.31
C LEU A 112 -2.20 37.46 -32.78
N ALA A 113 -2.29 37.28 -31.46
CA ALA A 113 -2.13 35.98 -30.82
C ALA A 113 -3.19 34.95 -31.28
N LYS A 114 -4.46 35.39 -31.37
CA LYS A 114 -5.56 34.55 -31.86
C LYS A 114 -5.42 34.17 -33.32
N ARG A 115 -5.04 35.11 -34.15
CA ARG A 115 -4.74 34.84 -35.57
C ARG A 115 -3.57 33.89 -35.74
N ASN A 116 -2.49 34.08 -35.01
CA ASN A 116 -1.37 33.15 -34.98
C ASN A 116 -1.82 31.73 -34.64
N GLU A 117 -2.63 31.57 -33.61
CA GLU A 117 -3.15 30.27 -33.21
C GLU A 117 -4.04 29.63 -34.30
N GLU A 118 -4.94 30.39 -34.91
CA GLU A 118 -5.80 29.94 -36.02
C GLU A 118 -4.98 29.47 -37.22
N ILE A 119 -3.98 30.26 -37.64
CA ILE A 119 -3.11 29.92 -38.78
C ILE A 119 -2.32 28.66 -38.46
N ARG A 120 -1.71 28.60 -37.29
CA ARG A 120 -0.96 27.39 -36.84
C ARG A 120 -1.83 26.15 -36.81
N PHE A 121 -3.07 26.25 -36.32
CA PHE A 121 -4.01 25.15 -36.35
C PHE A 121 -4.28 24.64 -37.77
N LYS A 122 -4.46 25.54 -38.75
CA LYS A 122 -4.61 25.20 -40.15
C LYS A 122 -3.36 24.50 -40.74
N TYR A 123 -2.16 24.89 -40.31
CA TYR A 123 -0.89 24.19 -40.67
C TYR A 123 -0.82 22.80 -40.09
N SER A 124 -1.22 22.60 -38.83
CA SER A 124 -1.17 21.28 -38.16
C SER A 124 -2.25 20.32 -38.63
N SER A 125 -3.38 20.81 -39.14
CA SER A 125 -4.53 20.02 -39.57
C SER A 125 -4.41 19.42 -40.98
N LYS A 126 -3.26 19.52 -41.66
CA LYS A 126 -2.98 18.93 -42.98
C LYS A 126 -3.27 17.40 -43.08
N TRP A 127 -3.32 16.72 -41.93
CA TRP A 127 -3.63 15.29 -41.84
C TRP A 127 -5.09 14.96 -42.18
N TYR A 128 -6.05 15.85 -41.90
CA TYR A 128 -7.49 15.56 -42.06
C TYR A 128 -8.12 16.15 -43.35
N TYR A 129 -7.65 17.32 -43.83
CA TYR A 129 -8.22 17.98 -45.02
C TYR A 129 -7.13 18.69 -45.84
N PRO A 130 -6.55 17.99 -46.86
CA PRO A 130 -5.49 18.56 -47.68
C PRO A 130 -5.95 19.79 -48.57
N THR A 131 -7.22 20.17 -48.49
CA THR A 131 -7.81 21.22 -49.33
C THR A 131 -8.08 22.52 -48.57
N MET A 132 -7.78 22.62 -47.27
CA MET A 132 -7.86 23.90 -46.58
C MET A 132 -6.78 24.84 -47.12
N LYS A 133 -7.22 25.84 -47.93
CA LYS A 133 -6.35 26.93 -48.34
C LYS A 133 -6.00 27.73 -47.10
N VAL A 134 -4.71 27.80 -46.75
CA VAL A 134 -4.20 28.77 -45.81
C VAL A 134 -4.23 30.10 -46.50
N GLY A 135 -5.31 30.84 -46.37
CA GLY A 135 -5.50 32.15 -46.95
C GLY A 135 -6.27 33.00 -45.96
N GLY A 136 -5.66 34.05 -45.50
CA GLY A 136 -6.21 35.03 -44.57
C GLY A 136 -5.49 36.36 -44.76
N PRO A 137 -5.90 37.42 -44.05
CA PRO A 137 -5.29 38.74 -44.14
C PRO A 137 -3.87 38.82 -43.55
N MET A 138 -3.36 37.71 -42.96
CA MET A 138 -2.05 37.63 -42.29
C MET A 138 -1.42 36.26 -42.51
N THR A 139 -0.11 36.20 -42.70
CA THR A 139 0.71 35.00 -42.81
C THR A 139 1.50 34.77 -41.50
N LEU A 140 2.15 33.60 -41.34
CA LEU A 140 3.06 33.37 -40.20
C LEU A 140 4.30 34.25 -40.28
N GLU A 141 4.77 34.57 -41.50
CA GLU A 141 5.86 35.49 -41.74
C GLU A 141 5.51 36.91 -41.26
N ASP A 142 4.28 37.37 -41.52
CA ASP A 142 3.79 38.64 -41.01
C ASP A 142 3.72 38.66 -39.49
N VAL A 143 3.31 37.53 -38.86
CA VAL A 143 3.31 37.40 -37.40
C VAL A 143 4.73 37.52 -36.84
N VAL A 144 5.72 36.84 -37.46
CA VAL A 144 7.13 36.97 -37.07
C VAL A 144 7.60 38.40 -37.15
N GLU A 145 7.42 39.05 -38.33
CA GLU A 145 7.88 40.42 -38.57
C GLU A 145 7.23 41.40 -37.58
N TYR A 146 5.92 41.34 -37.42
CA TYR A 146 5.21 42.21 -36.49
C TYR A 146 5.68 42.01 -35.03
N SER A 147 5.81 40.75 -34.62
CA SER A 147 6.17 40.44 -33.24
C SER A 147 7.63 40.81 -32.88
N LEU A 148 8.56 40.68 -33.82
CA LEU A 148 9.95 41.07 -33.61
C LEU A 148 10.16 42.61 -33.65
N ASN A 149 9.34 43.33 -34.41
CA ASN A 149 9.38 44.79 -34.51
C ASN A 149 8.56 45.51 -33.44
N ALA A 150 7.83 44.76 -32.57
CA ALA A 150 7.09 45.37 -31.48
C ALA A 150 8.01 46.04 -30.47
N ASP A 151 7.58 47.22 -29.96
CA ASP A 151 8.37 48.01 -29.01
C ASP A 151 8.71 47.27 -27.72
N GLU A 152 9.79 47.67 -27.06
CA GLU A 152 10.26 47.16 -25.74
C GLU A 152 9.32 47.63 -24.62
N GLY A 153 8.05 47.20 -24.66
CA GLY A 153 7.02 47.54 -23.68
C GLY A 153 6.62 46.31 -22.83
N ALA A 154 5.62 46.51 -21.99
CA ALA A 154 5.08 45.47 -21.09
C ALA A 154 4.62 44.16 -21.80
N LEU A 155 4.42 44.22 -23.12
CA LEU A 155 4.00 43.06 -23.93
C LEU A 155 5.16 42.41 -24.71
N ARG A 156 6.42 42.92 -24.63
CA ARG A 156 7.56 42.43 -25.40
C ARG A 156 7.73 40.89 -25.29
N GLU A 157 7.73 40.37 -24.08
CA GLU A 157 7.89 38.95 -23.83
C GLU A 157 6.75 38.11 -24.45
N ARG A 158 5.55 38.64 -24.47
CA ARG A 158 4.39 38.01 -25.08
C ARG A 158 4.48 38.03 -26.63
N TYR A 159 5.02 39.07 -27.22
CA TYR A 159 5.32 39.14 -28.65
C TYR A 159 6.42 38.16 -29.04
N LEU A 160 7.49 38.03 -28.24
CA LEU A 160 8.55 37.00 -28.44
C LEU A 160 7.95 35.59 -28.44
N LEU A 161 7.01 35.27 -27.55
CA LEU A 161 6.32 33.98 -27.56
C LEU A 161 5.54 33.79 -28.90
N GLN A 162 4.89 34.81 -29.45
CA GLN A 162 4.19 34.67 -30.72
C GLN A 162 5.17 34.47 -31.88
N ALA A 163 6.29 35.19 -31.91
CA ALA A 163 7.34 35.03 -32.90
C ALA A 163 7.89 33.56 -32.87
N LEU A 164 8.24 33.06 -31.67
CA LEU A 164 8.72 31.68 -31.53
C LEU A 164 7.72 30.65 -32.02
N ARG A 165 6.43 30.84 -31.69
CA ARG A 165 5.36 29.95 -32.15
C ARG A 165 5.26 29.92 -33.68
N ALA A 166 5.34 31.06 -34.32
CA ALA A 166 5.29 31.17 -35.77
C ALA A 166 6.53 30.59 -36.43
N LEU A 167 7.74 30.93 -35.95
CA LEU A 167 9.01 30.41 -36.45
C LEU A 167 9.09 28.86 -36.33
N ASN A 168 8.68 28.32 -35.19
CA ASN A 168 8.67 26.86 -34.98
C ASN A 168 7.70 26.16 -35.97
N THR A 169 6.54 26.74 -36.23
CA THR A 169 5.56 26.22 -37.19
C THR A 169 6.08 26.31 -38.64
N LEU A 170 6.84 27.35 -38.97
CA LEU A 170 7.49 27.52 -40.27
C LEU A 170 8.72 26.61 -40.46
N GLY A 171 9.18 25.91 -39.40
CA GLY A 171 10.40 25.12 -39.46
C GLY A 171 11.69 25.93 -39.43
N ARG A 172 11.62 27.22 -39.05
CA ARG A 172 12.75 28.14 -38.93
C ARG A 172 13.43 27.98 -37.56
N TYR A 173 13.88 26.75 -37.27
CA TYR A 173 14.35 26.37 -35.93
C TYR A 173 15.62 27.11 -35.50
N GLN A 174 16.54 27.36 -36.42
CA GLN A 174 17.77 28.11 -36.10
C GLN A 174 17.44 29.52 -35.57
N GLU A 175 16.48 30.19 -36.17
CA GLU A 175 16.07 31.52 -35.73
C GLU A 175 15.36 31.49 -34.36
N CYS A 176 14.66 30.38 -34.03
CA CYS A 176 14.17 30.18 -32.67
C CYS A 176 15.32 30.11 -31.65
N LEU A 177 16.41 29.40 -32.00
CA LEU A 177 17.60 29.32 -31.14
C LEU A 177 18.37 30.61 -31.04
N ASP A 178 18.43 31.37 -32.14
CA ASP A 178 19.04 32.71 -32.14
C ASP A 178 18.30 33.66 -31.18
N LEU A 179 16.96 33.68 -31.22
CA LEU A 179 16.15 34.45 -30.28
C LEU A 179 16.33 33.96 -28.83
N TRP A 180 16.41 32.64 -28.64
CA TRP A 180 16.69 32.12 -27.33
C TRP A 180 18.02 32.65 -26.76
N HIS A 181 19.09 32.63 -27.53
CA HIS A 181 20.39 33.06 -27.07
C HIS A 181 20.55 34.58 -26.93
N THR A 182 19.84 35.36 -27.71
CA THR A 182 19.99 36.82 -27.72
C THR A 182 19.06 37.53 -26.74
N GLU A 183 17.86 37.02 -26.52
CA GLU A 183 16.85 37.71 -25.71
C GLU A 183 16.26 36.85 -24.61
N ILE A 184 15.73 35.63 -24.95
CA ILE A 184 14.85 34.88 -24.06
C ILE A 184 15.60 34.27 -22.87
N SER A 185 16.82 33.79 -23.09
CA SER A 185 17.65 33.20 -22.02
C SER A 185 18.06 34.21 -20.95
N LEU A 186 18.00 35.47 -21.27
CA LEU A 186 18.33 36.59 -20.36
C LEU A 186 17.16 36.94 -19.43
N LEU A 187 15.94 36.51 -19.73
CA LEU A 187 14.80 36.66 -18.85
C LEU A 187 15.00 35.87 -17.56
N PRO A 188 14.44 36.30 -16.43
CA PRO A 188 14.47 35.55 -15.17
C PRO A 188 13.94 34.13 -15.34
N GLU A 189 14.48 33.17 -14.56
CA GLU A 189 14.08 31.75 -14.68
C GLU A 189 12.61 31.51 -14.29
N ASP A 190 12.07 32.31 -13.38
CA ASP A 190 10.68 32.28 -12.93
C ASP A 190 9.73 33.09 -13.82
N ASN A 191 10.24 33.72 -14.89
CA ASN A 191 9.43 34.45 -15.84
C ASN A 191 8.46 33.52 -16.57
N LEU A 192 7.16 33.80 -16.48
CA LEU A 192 6.11 32.94 -17.02
C LEU A 192 6.18 32.78 -18.54
N MET A 193 6.47 33.89 -19.27
CA MET A 193 6.57 33.85 -20.74
C MET A 193 7.78 33.02 -21.16
N ARG A 194 8.92 33.16 -20.48
CA ARG A 194 10.08 32.25 -20.69
C ARG A 194 9.69 30.77 -20.52
N GLN A 195 8.95 30.42 -19.47
CA GLN A 195 8.48 29.06 -19.27
C GLN A 195 7.59 28.57 -20.41
N HIS A 196 6.70 29.42 -20.95
CA HIS A 196 5.89 29.09 -22.12
C HIS A 196 6.70 28.90 -23.41
N MET A 197 7.90 29.47 -23.48
CA MET A 197 8.79 29.35 -24.64
C MET A 197 9.66 28.09 -24.61
N LEU A 198 9.96 27.53 -23.44
CA LEU A 198 10.82 26.35 -23.30
C LEU A 198 10.45 25.17 -24.21
N PRO A 199 9.17 24.77 -24.37
CA PRO A 199 8.80 23.67 -25.28
C PRO A 199 9.16 23.95 -26.74
N LEU A 200 9.06 25.22 -27.18
CA LEU A 200 9.39 25.63 -28.55
C LEU A 200 10.90 25.63 -28.80
N VAL A 201 11.67 26.03 -27.79
CA VAL A 201 13.12 25.97 -27.81
C VAL A 201 13.62 24.52 -27.81
N ALA A 202 13.02 23.65 -26.97
CA ALA A 202 13.31 22.23 -26.97
C ALA A 202 13.05 21.58 -28.34
N SER A 203 11.91 21.90 -28.97
CA SER A 203 11.58 21.47 -30.32
C SER A 203 12.63 21.96 -31.34
N ALA A 204 13.07 23.21 -31.24
CA ALA A 204 14.08 23.75 -32.13
C ALA A 204 15.43 23.04 -31.99
N TYR A 205 15.90 22.75 -30.79
CA TYR A 205 17.10 21.94 -30.57
C TYR A 205 16.99 20.54 -31.20
N TYR A 206 15.83 19.87 -31.01
CA TYR A 206 15.62 18.56 -31.63
C TYR A 206 15.73 18.61 -33.16
N HIS A 207 15.03 19.55 -33.79
CA HIS A 207 15.02 19.67 -35.24
C HIS A 207 16.32 20.21 -35.86
N THR A 208 17.20 20.82 -35.06
CA THR A 208 18.55 21.20 -35.48
C THR A 208 19.60 20.10 -35.22
N GLY A 209 19.15 18.96 -34.66
CA GLY A 209 20.01 17.77 -34.44
C GLY A 209 20.67 17.71 -33.07
N ASP A 210 20.43 18.64 -32.18
CA ASP A 210 20.95 18.59 -30.81
C ASP A 210 19.95 17.89 -29.87
N VAL A 211 19.87 16.58 -30.01
CA VAL A 211 18.93 15.71 -29.28
C VAL A 211 19.16 15.80 -27.77
N GLU A 212 20.42 15.82 -27.35
CA GLU A 212 20.76 15.86 -25.92
C GLU A 212 20.26 17.14 -25.26
N LYS A 213 20.45 18.28 -25.94
CA LYS A 213 19.96 19.57 -25.44
C LYS A 213 18.44 19.64 -25.45
N ALA A 214 17.78 19.09 -26.46
CA ALA A 214 16.33 18.98 -26.50
C ALA A 214 15.80 18.18 -25.31
N MET A 215 16.41 17.04 -24.96
CA MET A 215 16.06 16.21 -23.82
C MET A 215 16.20 16.97 -22.49
N GLU A 216 17.31 17.71 -22.30
CA GLU A 216 17.54 18.56 -21.12
C GLU A 216 16.45 19.62 -20.98
N PHE A 217 16.07 20.28 -22.09
CA PHE A 217 15.02 21.29 -22.08
C PHE A 217 13.65 20.70 -21.77
N TYR A 218 13.23 19.60 -22.41
CA TYR A 218 11.97 18.94 -22.11
C TYR A 218 11.90 18.49 -20.64
N ALA A 219 13.01 17.95 -20.14
CA ALA A 219 13.12 17.54 -18.74
C ALA A 219 13.03 18.73 -17.77
N SER A 220 13.56 19.92 -18.14
CA SER A 220 13.57 21.11 -17.27
C SER A 220 12.20 21.60 -16.85
N PHE A 221 11.18 21.35 -17.67
CA PHE A 221 9.77 21.69 -17.36
C PHE A 221 8.86 20.47 -17.24
N GLY A 222 9.41 19.26 -17.16
CA GLY A 222 8.69 18.02 -16.83
C GLY A 222 7.91 17.39 -17.97
N ASP A 223 8.19 17.72 -19.23
CA ASP A 223 7.55 17.09 -20.40
C ASP A 223 8.19 15.74 -20.76
N VAL A 224 7.94 14.77 -19.91
CA VAL A 224 8.41 13.39 -20.06
C VAL A 224 7.81 12.72 -21.31
N SER A 225 6.61 13.11 -21.73
CA SER A 225 5.97 12.57 -22.93
C SER A 225 6.76 12.87 -24.19
N SER A 226 7.21 14.12 -24.35
CA SER A 226 8.09 14.51 -25.47
C SER A 226 9.43 13.82 -25.41
N MET A 227 9.99 13.60 -24.21
CA MET A 227 11.25 12.84 -24.05
C MET A 227 11.10 11.39 -24.55
N TYR A 228 10.03 10.68 -24.14
CA TYR A 228 9.75 9.32 -24.66
C TYR A 228 9.50 9.32 -26.16
N TYR A 229 8.80 10.30 -26.69
CA TYR A 229 8.55 10.41 -28.12
C TYR A 229 9.87 10.56 -28.92
N ILE A 230 10.73 11.44 -28.50
CA ILE A 230 12.06 11.64 -29.13
C ILE A 230 12.92 10.37 -28.98
N ALA A 231 12.98 9.80 -27.78
CA ALA A 231 13.74 8.56 -27.55
C ALA A 231 13.29 7.44 -28.49
N ASN A 232 11.99 7.26 -28.70
CA ASN A 232 11.46 6.29 -29.65
C ASN A 232 11.84 6.61 -31.11
N LEU A 233 11.85 7.89 -31.51
CA LEU A 233 12.28 8.28 -32.85
C LEU A 233 13.77 8.02 -33.10
N GLU A 234 14.58 8.14 -32.06
CA GLU A 234 16.04 7.89 -32.09
C GLU A 234 16.41 6.42 -31.79
N ASP A 235 15.41 5.51 -31.71
CA ASP A 235 15.61 4.10 -31.36
C ASP A 235 16.37 3.91 -30.02
N ARG A 236 16.12 4.80 -29.07
CA ARG A 236 16.74 4.80 -27.72
C ARG A 236 15.71 4.34 -26.68
N LYS A 237 16.15 3.51 -25.73
CA LYS A 237 15.35 3.15 -24.57
C LYS A 237 15.62 4.13 -23.44
N LEU A 238 14.63 4.92 -23.09
CA LEU A 238 14.71 5.87 -21.98
C LEU A 238 14.35 5.16 -20.67
N THR A 239 15.25 5.18 -19.69
CA THR A 239 15.01 4.65 -18.33
C THR A 239 14.40 5.73 -17.42
N LYS A 240 13.89 5.31 -16.25
CA LYS A 240 13.43 6.28 -15.23
C LYS A 240 14.61 7.11 -14.70
N PHE A 241 15.79 6.53 -14.61
CA PHE A 241 16.99 7.25 -14.20
C PHE A 241 17.41 8.31 -15.22
N ASP A 242 17.35 7.99 -16.51
CA ASP A 242 17.67 8.97 -17.56
C ASP A 242 16.78 10.23 -17.44
N ILE A 243 15.49 10.06 -17.17
CA ILE A 243 14.56 11.18 -16.95
C ILE A 243 15.03 12.05 -15.79
N ILE A 244 15.42 11.45 -14.67
CA ILE A 244 15.91 12.16 -13.48
C ILE A 244 17.24 12.87 -13.79
N GLU A 245 18.17 12.20 -14.48
CA GLU A 245 19.47 12.77 -14.84
C GLU A 245 19.32 13.97 -15.78
N TYR A 246 18.51 13.84 -16.84
CA TYR A 246 18.22 14.94 -17.74
C TYR A 246 17.55 16.12 -17.02
N SER A 247 16.60 15.83 -16.10
CA SER A 247 15.94 16.88 -15.32
C SER A 247 16.94 17.64 -14.43
N TYR A 248 17.84 16.93 -13.77
CA TYR A 248 18.89 17.54 -12.96
C TYR A 248 19.86 18.37 -13.81
N ARG A 249 20.35 17.81 -14.94
CA ARG A 249 21.25 18.49 -15.88
C ARG A 249 20.59 19.70 -16.55
N GLY A 250 19.31 19.62 -16.82
CA GLY A 250 18.50 20.71 -17.36
C GLY A 250 18.18 21.83 -16.35
N GLY A 251 18.61 21.69 -15.10
CA GLY A 251 18.37 22.66 -14.02
C GLY A 251 16.94 22.70 -13.51
N ALA A 252 16.14 21.64 -13.75
CA ALA A 252 14.80 21.54 -13.22
C ALA A 252 14.81 21.56 -11.68
N LYS A 253 13.79 22.21 -11.08
CA LYS A 253 13.55 22.09 -9.64
C LYS A 253 13.17 20.64 -9.32
N LEU A 254 13.62 20.13 -8.19
CA LEU A 254 13.35 18.75 -7.75
C LEU A 254 11.84 18.43 -7.77
N ALA A 255 11.00 19.38 -7.38
CA ALA A 255 9.55 19.24 -7.39
C ALA A 255 8.97 18.77 -8.75
N HIS A 256 9.60 19.12 -9.87
CA HIS A 256 9.12 18.76 -11.21
C HIS A 256 9.28 17.27 -11.54
N PHE A 257 10.28 16.60 -10.95
CA PHE A 257 10.59 15.21 -11.26
C PHE A 257 10.67 14.29 -10.03
N GLN A 258 10.34 14.80 -8.85
CA GLN A 258 10.31 14.02 -7.61
C GLN A 258 9.41 12.77 -7.69
N LYS A 259 8.36 12.79 -8.52
CA LYS A 259 7.50 11.62 -8.76
C LYS A 259 8.30 10.46 -9.37
N HIS A 260 9.24 10.73 -10.27
CA HIS A 260 10.09 9.70 -10.87
C HIS A 260 11.07 9.12 -9.85
N ILE A 261 11.65 9.98 -8.99
CA ILE A 261 12.51 9.55 -7.88
C ILE A 261 11.70 8.66 -6.92
N LYS A 262 10.52 9.11 -6.50
CA LYS A 262 9.63 8.35 -5.63
C LYS A 262 9.30 6.97 -6.24
N ASN A 263 8.93 6.93 -7.51
CA ASN A 263 8.60 5.68 -8.19
C ASN A 263 9.80 4.72 -8.28
N MET A 264 11.03 5.23 -8.44
CA MET A 264 12.22 4.38 -8.44
C MET A 264 12.52 3.83 -7.05
N VAL A 265 12.55 4.70 -6.03
CA VAL A 265 12.89 4.33 -4.66
C VAL A 265 11.85 3.37 -4.07
N VAL A 266 10.57 3.72 -4.20
CA VAL A 266 9.46 2.90 -3.67
C VAL A 266 9.29 1.60 -4.47
N GLY A 267 9.47 1.67 -5.80
CA GLY A 267 9.42 0.48 -6.66
C GLY A 267 10.50 -0.56 -6.29
N ALA A 268 11.71 -0.10 -5.98
CA ALA A 268 12.80 -0.98 -5.54
C ALA A 268 12.51 -1.63 -4.16
N GLU A 269 11.75 -0.96 -3.29
CA GLU A 269 11.33 -1.55 -2.00
C GLU A 269 10.24 -2.62 -2.16
N THR A 270 9.34 -2.44 -3.12
CA THR A 270 8.17 -3.33 -3.29
C THR A 270 8.54 -4.60 -4.07
N TYR A 271 9.45 -4.48 -5.02
CA TYR A 271 9.94 -5.59 -5.84
C TYR A 271 11.47 -5.67 -5.73
N PRO A 272 11.99 -6.06 -4.55
CA PRO A 272 13.42 -6.36 -4.48
C PRO A 272 13.67 -7.50 -5.45
N ASN A 273 14.59 -7.32 -6.40
CA ASN A 273 15.12 -8.44 -7.18
C ASN A 273 15.83 -9.37 -6.20
N VAL A 274 15.10 -10.34 -5.69
CA VAL A 274 15.63 -11.38 -4.84
C VAL A 274 16.46 -12.30 -5.75
N VAL A 275 17.74 -12.05 -5.79
CA VAL A 275 18.66 -13.10 -6.24
C VAL A 275 18.89 -13.98 -5.03
N GLU A 276 18.63 -15.27 -5.18
CA GLU A 276 18.70 -16.31 -4.13
C GLU A 276 20.12 -16.56 -3.57
N GLU A 277 21.05 -15.65 -3.72
CA GLU A 277 22.39 -15.76 -3.12
C GLU A 277 22.61 -14.70 -2.05
N GLY A 278 22.17 -15.04 -0.83
CA GLY A 278 22.42 -14.29 0.40
C GLY A 278 21.38 -13.23 0.72
N ASP A 279 21.03 -13.10 1.97
CA ASP A 279 19.94 -12.33 2.59
C ASP A 279 19.93 -10.81 2.34
N ARG A 280 20.47 -10.31 1.24
CA ARG A 280 20.47 -8.87 0.92
C ARG A 280 19.78 -8.61 -0.40
N PRO A 281 18.81 -7.65 -0.43
CA PRO A 281 18.20 -7.24 -1.68
C PRO A 281 19.25 -6.66 -2.64
N VAL A 282 19.27 -7.15 -3.87
CA VAL A 282 20.11 -6.59 -4.92
C VAL A 282 19.50 -5.27 -5.37
N VAL A 283 20.23 -4.19 -5.14
CA VAL A 283 19.82 -2.85 -5.57
C VAL A 283 20.13 -2.73 -7.07
N SER A 284 19.13 -2.32 -7.87
CA SER A 284 19.29 -2.14 -9.31
C SER A 284 20.42 -1.11 -9.61
N GLU A 285 21.10 -1.26 -10.75
CA GLU A 285 22.13 -0.31 -11.19
C GLU A 285 21.61 1.12 -11.26
N ASP A 286 20.38 1.31 -11.70
CA ASP A 286 19.72 2.62 -11.75
C ASP A 286 19.54 3.26 -10.37
N LEU A 287 19.25 2.46 -9.33
CA LEU A 287 19.13 2.99 -7.97
C LEU A 287 20.48 3.38 -7.38
N ILE A 288 21.55 2.64 -7.74
CA ILE A 288 22.93 3.01 -7.39
C ILE A 288 23.31 4.32 -8.09
N ALA A 289 23.00 4.45 -9.37
CA ALA A 289 23.24 5.67 -10.14
C ALA A 289 22.47 6.87 -9.55
N LEU A 290 21.20 6.68 -9.20
CA LEU A 290 20.41 7.71 -8.51
C LEU A 290 21.03 8.12 -7.16
N ARG A 291 21.50 7.15 -6.37
CA ARG A 291 22.19 7.43 -5.10
C ARG A 291 23.43 8.30 -5.33
N ASP A 292 24.23 7.94 -6.32
CA ASP A 292 25.50 8.64 -6.60
C ASP A 292 25.26 10.05 -7.17
N LEU A 293 24.26 10.20 -8.04
CA LEU A 293 23.75 11.51 -8.48
C LEU A 293 23.27 12.35 -7.30
N ALA A 294 22.50 11.75 -6.39
CA ALA A 294 21.96 12.45 -5.23
C ALA A 294 23.05 12.90 -4.25
N VAL A 295 24.12 12.08 -4.08
CA VAL A 295 25.30 12.50 -3.31
C VAL A 295 26.01 13.68 -3.98
N ALA A 296 26.17 13.65 -5.31
CA ALA A 296 26.82 14.74 -6.06
C ALA A 296 25.99 16.02 -5.95
N ALA A 297 24.69 15.97 -6.22
CA ALA A 297 23.78 17.11 -6.14
C ALA A 297 23.69 17.71 -4.72
N GLY A 298 23.63 16.87 -3.69
CA GLY A 298 23.60 17.32 -2.29
C GLY A 298 24.89 17.99 -1.82
N ASN A 299 26.01 17.72 -2.48
CA ASN A 299 27.31 18.38 -2.22
C ASN A 299 27.58 19.59 -3.14
N ASP A 300 26.79 19.79 -4.20
CA ASP A 300 26.92 20.96 -5.08
C ASP A 300 26.33 22.20 -4.43
N ALA A 301 27.18 23.19 -4.16
CA ALA A 301 26.76 24.45 -3.54
C ALA A 301 25.78 25.27 -4.40
N LYS A 302 25.70 24.98 -5.71
CA LYS A 302 24.78 25.67 -6.63
C LYS A 302 23.38 25.04 -6.65
N CYS A 303 23.25 23.80 -6.19
CA CYS A 303 21.98 23.10 -6.15
C CYS A 303 21.07 23.73 -5.06
N ALA A 304 19.85 24.09 -5.41
CA ALA A 304 18.90 24.68 -4.45
C ALA A 304 18.35 23.63 -3.48
N ASP A 305 18.09 22.41 -3.94
CA ASP A 305 17.40 21.33 -3.21
C ASP A 305 18.40 20.37 -2.54
N ARG A 306 19.52 20.89 -2.01
CA ARG A 306 20.63 20.08 -1.46
C ARG A 306 20.22 19.16 -0.33
N ALA A 307 19.34 19.64 0.54
CA ALA A 307 18.89 18.86 1.70
C ALA A 307 18.06 17.65 1.28
N GLU A 308 17.18 17.84 0.31
CA GLU A 308 16.36 16.81 -0.30
C GLU A 308 17.23 15.75 -0.99
N TRP A 309 18.22 16.17 -1.76
CA TRP A 309 19.15 15.25 -2.42
C TRP A 309 19.96 14.43 -1.41
N LEU A 310 20.46 15.06 -0.33
CA LEU A 310 21.13 14.33 0.75
C LEU A 310 20.21 13.33 1.44
N TYR A 311 18.94 13.68 1.63
CA TYR A 311 17.94 12.76 2.17
C TYR A 311 17.67 11.58 1.22
N ILE A 312 17.50 11.83 -0.09
CA ILE A 312 17.33 10.77 -1.10
C ILE A 312 18.49 9.79 -1.04
N ALA A 313 19.72 10.29 -1.06
CA ALA A 313 20.91 9.46 -0.95
C ALA A 313 20.96 8.68 0.37
N ALA A 314 20.67 9.32 1.50
CA ALA A 314 20.64 8.68 2.82
C ALA A 314 19.61 7.56 2.87
N TYR A 315 18.41 7.80 2.29
CA TYR A 315 17.37 6.79 2.22
C TYR A 315 17.82 5.56 1.43
N ILE A 316 18.39 5.75 0.25
CA ILE A 316 18.90 4.65 -0.59
C ILE A 316 20.04 3.89 0.13
N TYR A 317 20.98 4.59 0.76
CA TYR A 317 22.02 3.94 1.59
C TYR A 317 21.41 3.10 2.72
N SER A 318 20.34 3.57 3.35
CA SER A 318 19.66 2.82 4.42
C SER A 318 19.02 1.54 3.90
N GLN A 319 18.46 1.55 2.68
CA GLN A 319 17.89 0.35 2.04
C GLN A 319 19.00 -0.68 1.69
N GLN A 320 20.20 -0.21 1.44
CA GLN A 320 21.38 -1.06 1.20
C GLN A 320 22.02 -1.58 2.50
N GLY A 321 21.48 -1.26 3.68
CA GLY A 321 22.07 -1.60 4.97
C GLY A 321 23.34 -0.81 5.32
N LEU A 322 23.65 0.24 4.57
CA LEU A 322 24.80 1.10 4.77
C LEU A 322 24.46 2.27 5.72
N TYR A 323 24.07 1.91 6.95
CA TYR A 323 23.50 2.85 7.92
C TYR A 323 24.43 3.97 8.35
N ALA A 324 25.75 3.70 8.45
CA ALA A 324 26.72 4.73 8.81
C ALA A 324 26.83 5.83 7.76
N GLN A 325 26.79 5.46 6.48
CA GLN A 325 26.78 6.41 5.35
C GLN A 325 25.48 7.21 5.35
N ALA A 326 24.33 6.55 5.58
CA ALA A 326 23.04 7.21 5.68
C ALA A 326 23.01 8.25 6.81
N GLN A 327 23.48 7.91 8.01
CA GLN A 327 23.57 8.83 9.16
C GLN A 327 24.47 10.04 8.88
N ASN A 328 25.60 9.85 8.19
CA ASN A 328 26.48 10.95 7.82
C ASN A 328 25.80 11.95 6.87
N LEU A 329 25.01 11.45 5.90
CA LEU A 329 24.28 12.31 4.98
C LEU A 329 23.10 13.01 5.68
N ILE A 330 22.38 12.34 6.59
CA ILE A 330 21.37 12.93 7.43
C ILE A 330 21.97 14.11 8.23
N ALA A 331 23.10 13.89 8.92
CA ALA A 331 23.76 14.94 9.68
C ALA A 331 24.24 16.13 8.83
N LYS A 332 24.52 15.91 7.54
CA LYS A 332 24.80 17.00 6.59
C LYS A 332 23.51 17.73 6.20
N ALA A 333 22.45 17.01 5.90
CA ALA A 333 21.16 17.60 5.54
C ALA A 333 20.59 18.48 6.67
N GLU A 334 20.68 18.03 7.94
CA GLU A 334 20.23 18.78 9.11
C GLU A 334 20.93 20.12 9.33
N ARG A 335 22.07 20.35 8.69
CA ARG A 335 22.77 21.65 8.73
C ARG A 335 22.28 22.65 7.69
N LEU A 336 21.39 22.21 6.81
CA LEU A 336 20.80 23.01 5.75
C LEU A 336 19.37 23.45 6.17
N PRO A 337 18.80 24.47 5.53
CA PRO A 337 17.39 24.78 5.71
C PRO A 337 16.53 23.58 5.33
N LEU A 338 15.59 23.20 6.19
CA LEU A 338 14.70 22.08 6.01
C LEU A 338 13.26 22.56 6.01
N SER A 339 12.47 22.04 5.07
CA SER A 339 11.02 22.12 5.15
C SER A 339 10.48 21.29 6.34
N ALA A 340 9.25 21.55 6.75
CA ALA A 340 8.62 20.78 7.83
C ALA A 340 8.50 19.30 7.45
N THR A 341 8.10 18.99 6.22
CA THR A 341 7.98 17.63 5.73
C THR A 341 9.33 16.92 5.67
N LEU A 342 10.36 17.56 5.13
CA LEU A 342 11.69 16.97 5.05
C LEU A 342 12.29 16.69 6.44
N LYS A 343 12.08 17.61 7.40
CA LYS A 343 12.48 17.42 8.80
C LYS A 343 11.81 16.19 9.43
N ASP A 344 10.53 16.03 9.19
CA ASP A 344 9.79 14.86 9.66
C ASP A 344 10.26 13.57 8.95
N SER A 345 10.50 13.61 7.65
CA SER A 345 11.00 12.46 6.85
C SER A 345 12.39 12.01 7.30
N ILE A 346 13.29 12.97 7.58
CA ILE A 346 14.62 12.70 8.16
C ILE A 346 14.49 12.05 9.54
N LYS A 347 13.56 12.53 10.37
CA LYS A 347 13.33 11.95 11.69
C LYS A 347 12.81 10.51 11.60
N VAL A 348 11.88 10.21 10.70
CA VAL A 348 11.41 8.82 10.46
C VAL A 348 12.56 7.93 10.02
N LEU A 349 13.38 8.41 9.08
CA LEU A 349 14.53 7.65 8.60
C LEU A 349 15.56 7.41 9.73
N SER A 350 15.79 8.40 10.59
CA SER A 350 16.69 8.27 11.76
C SER A 350 16.17 7.23 12.74
N ILE A 351 14.87 7.23 13.05
CA ILE A 351 14.22 6.22 13.90
C ILE A 351 14.37 4.82 13.27
N TYR A 352 14.14 4.69 11.95
CA TYR A 352 14.30 3.44 11.24
C TYR A 352 15.74 2.91 11.33
N ILE A 353 16.73 3.77 11.07
CA ILE A 353 18.15 3.40 11.16
C ILE A 353 18.52 2.99 12.59
N GLU A 354 18.05 3.74 13.59
CA GLU A 354 18.26 3.38 14.99
C GLU A 354 17.65 2.03 15.32
N ALA A 355 16.40 1.78 14.89
CA ALA A 355 15.74 0.48 15.05
C ALA A 355 16.52 -0.66 14.39
N GLN A 356 17.21 -0.42 13.27
CA GLN A 356 18.05 -1.42 12.60
C GLN A 356 19.40 -1.68 13.28
N THR A 357 19.92 -0.70 14.02
CA THR A 357 21.29 -0.75 14.58
C THR A 357 21.33 -0.96 16.08
N THR A 358 20.22 -0.75 16.79
CA THR A 358 20.14 -0.84 18.25
C THR A 358 20.43 -2.24 18.78
N SER A 359 20.85 -2.31 20.03
CA SER A 359 21.02 -3.56 20.78
C SER A 359 19.70 -4.17 21.28
N CYS A 360 18.55 -3.50 21.13
CA CYS A 360 17.25 -3.93 21.65
C CYS A 360 17.32 -4.25 23.18
N ASP A 361 17.82 -3.34 23.98
CA ASP A 361 17.94 -3.46 25.42
C ASP A 361 17.08 -2.41 26.15
N ALA A 362 17.06 -2.45 27.49
CA ALA A 362 16.28 -1.53 28.30
C ALA A 362 16.62 -0.04 28.08
N SER A 363 17.85 0.28 27.66
CA SER A 363 18.24 1.66 27.34
C SER A 363 17.58 2.13 26.03
N TYR A 364 17.35 1.23 25.09
CA TYR A 364 16.62 1.52 23.86
C TYR A 364 15.11 1.61 24.11
N ASP A 365 14.56 0.81 25.03
CA ASP A 365 13.12 0.83 25.34
C ASP A 365 12.59 2.23 25.71
N ALA A 366 13.40 3.01 26.42
CA ALA A 366 13.02 4.40 26.76
C ALA A 366 12.94 5.29 25.50
N ARG A 367 13.93 5.19 24.61
CA ARG A 367 13.91 5.94 23.33
C ARG A 367 12.83 5.46 22.40
N LEU A 368 12.60 4.14 22.33
CA LEU A 368 11.51 3.55 21.55
C LEU A 368 10.15 4.07 21.99
N TYR A 369 9.94 4.23 23.32
CA TYR A 369 8.73 4.84 23.84
C TYR A 369 8.53 6.26 23.28
N ASP A 370 9.57 7.10 23.31
CA ASP A 370 9.50 8.47 22.81
C ASP A 370 9.27 8.50 21.28
N HIS A 371 9.86 7.57 20.53
CA HIS A 371 9.63 7.44 19.10
C HIS A 371 8.19 7.02 18.74
N ILE A 372 7.67 6.04 19.47
CA ILE A 372 6.27 5.60 19.32
C ILE A 372 5.32 6.76 19.63
N MET A 373 5.49 7.45 20.74
CA MET A 373 4.66 8.59 21.13
C MET A 373 4.67 9.70 20.07
N TRP A 374 5.83 9.96 19.46
CA TRP A 374 5.93 10.96 18.39
C TRP A 374 5.20 10.50 17.11
N LEU A 375 5.36 9.23 16.71
CA LEU A 375 4.65 8.67 15.55
C LEU A 375 3.14 8.67 15.77
N GLU A 376 2.68 8.26 16.95
CA GLU A 376 1.26 8.29 17.31
C GLU A 376 0.67 9.71 17.24
N MET A 377 1.41 10.70 17.73
CA MET A 377 0.99 12.10 17.63
C MET A 377 0.78 12.50 16.16
N LYS A 378 1.68 12.09 15.27
CA LYS A 378 1.55 12.36 13.84
C LYS A 378 0.36 11.64 13.20
N VAL A 379 0.09 10.39 13.59
CA VAL A 379 -1.12 9.66 13.13
C VAL A 379 -2.38 10.38 13.58
N LYS A 380 -2.44 10.80 14.85
CA LYS A 380 -3.58 11.54 15.42
C LYS A 380 -3.82 12.86 14.69
N GLN A 381 -2.75 13.60 14.36
CA GLN A 381 -2.84 14.83 13.57
C GLN A 381 -3.44 14.57 12.17
N ASP A 382 -3.03 13.49 11.48
CA ASP A 382 -3.60 13.13 10.18
C ASP A 382 -5.10 12.81 10.29
N VAL A 383 -5.53 12.17 11.38
CA VAL A 383 -6.96 11.91 11.66
C VAL A 383 -7.72 13.21 11.91
N GLU A 384 -7.19 14.10 12.77
CA GLU A 384 -7.83 15.39 13.10
C GLU A 384 -7.93 16.31 11.87
N ASP A 385 -6.92 16.31 11.02
CA ASP A 385 -6.89 17.10 9.78
C ASP A 385 -7.77 16.50 8.65
N ASN A 386 -8.56 15.45 8.93
CA ASN A 386 -9.38 14.72 7.97
C ASN A 386 -8.61 14.16 6.76
N ARG A 387 -7.30 13.93 6.89
CA ARG A 387 -6.47 13.39 5.80
C ARG A 387 -6.66 11.88 5.60
N ILE A 388 -7.34 11.22 6.53
CA ILE A 388 -7.62 9.77 6.55
C ILE A 388 -9.12 9.52 6.31
N PHE A 389 -9.82 10.42 5.64
CA PHE A 389 -11.24 10.22 5.36
C PHE A 389 -11.46 9.59 3.98
N SER A 390 -11.90 8.34 3.96
CA SER A 390 -12.68 7.80 2.86
C SER A 390 -13.66 6.74 3.37
N TRP A 391 -14.66 6.46 2.54
CA TRP A 391 -15.84 5.64 2.82
C TRP A 391 -15.53 4.16 3.15
N TYR A 392 -14.26 3.74 3.04
CA TYR A 392 -13.78 2.39 3.33
C TYR A 392 -12.73 2.44 4.45
N LEU A 393 -13.19 2.45 5.70
CA LEU A 393 -12.34 2.48 6.90
C LEU A 393 -11.28 1.37 6.94
N TRP A 394 -11.52 0.24 6.29
CA TRP A 394 -10.63 -0.90 6.27
C TRP A 394 -9.40 -0.69 5.40
N ASP A 395 -9.55 0.00 4.25
CA ASP A 395 -8.46 0.19 3.29
C ASP A 395 -7.63 1.45 3.55
N ASN A 396 -8.22 2.50 4.14
CA ASN A 396 -7.59 3.82 4.16
C ASN A 396 -6.64 4.08 5.32
N PHE A 397 -6.76 3.35 6.42
CA PHE A 397 -5.82 3.50 7.52
C PHE A 397 -4.44 2.95 7.15
N SER A 398 -4.39 1.94 6.30
CA SER A 398 -3.14 1.43 5.71
C SER A 398 -2.43 2.46 4.82
N TYR A 399 -3.13 3.50 4.36
CA TYR A 399 -2.56 4.59 3.56
C TYR A 399 -1.98 5.74 4.37
N SER A 400 -2.17 5.77 5.70
CA SER A 400 -1.47 6.75 6.54
C SER A 400 0.03 6.46 6.53
N TYR A 401 0.80 7.42 6.01
CA TYR A 401 2.26 7.35 6.03
C TYR A 401 2.81 7.08 7.44
N TRP A 402 2.26 7.77 8.43
CA TRP A 402 2.73 7.68 9.82
C TRP A 402 2.41 6.34 10.46
N TYR A 403 1.21 5.79 10.21
CA TYR A 403 0.86 4.46 10.68
C TYR A 403 1.70 3.39 9.98
N SER A 404 1.92 3.53 8.67
CA SER A 404 2.79 2.63 7.91
C SER A 404 4.23 2.65 8.45
N ALA A 405 4.75 3.83 8.79
CA ALA A 405 6.06 3.97 9.41
C ALA A 405 6.11 3.29 10.79
N LEU A 406 5.12 3.54 11.64
CA LEU A 406 5.00 2.90 12.96
C LEU A 406 4.95 1.37 12.83
N SER A 407 4.05 0.86 11.99
CA SER A 407 3.89 -0.57 11.76
C SER A 407 5.15 -1.21 11.18
N ARG A 408 5.79 -0.60 10.20
CA ARG A 408 7.02 -1.12 9.60
C ARG A 408 8.17 -1.18 10.61
N ILE A 409 8.36 -0.13 11.40
CA ILE A 409 9.42 -0.10 12.43
C ILE A 409 9.16 -1.16 13.49
N CYS A 410 7.94 -1.26 14.01
CA CYS A 410 7.61 -2.21 15.06
C CYS A 410 7.59 -3.66 14.57
N ASN A 411 6.88 -3.94 13.47
CA ASN A 411 6.61 -5.31 13.02
C ASN A 411 7.69 -5.88 12.10
N ASN A 412 8.27 -5.06 11.18
CA ASN A 412 9.21 -5.60 10.19
C ASN A 412 10.66 -5.46 10.63
N VAL A 413 10.95 -4.53 11.55
CA VAL A 413 12.31 -4.29 12.04
C VAL A 413 12.49 -4.79 13.46
N LEU A 414 11.78 -4.22 14.42
CA LEU A 414 12.03 -4.48 15.84
C LEU A 414 11.56 -5.87 16.29
N ALA A 415 10.34 -6.28 15.91
CA ALA A 415 9.82 -7.57 16.35
C ALA A 415 10.73 -8.75 15.95
N PRO A 416 11.20 -8.89 14.68
CA PRO A 416 12.16 -9.94 14.32
C PRO A 416 13.48 -9.84 15.08
N ARG A 417 13.96 -8.64 15.39
CA ARG A 417 15.21 -8.44 16.12
C ARG A 417 15.09 -8.81 17.60
N TYR A 418 13.95 -8.48 18.24
CA TYR A 418 13.67 -8.94 19.61
C TYR A 418 13.53 -10.47 19.65
N MET A 419 12.87 -11.08 18.65
CA MET A 419 12.77 -12.54 18.54
C MET A 419 14.15 -13.19 18.39
N ALA A 420 14.99 -12.67 17.49
CA ALA A 420 16.34 -13.17 17.27
C ALA A 420 17.22 -13.06 18.54
N LYS A 421 16.92 -12.12 19.42
CA LYS A 421 17.59 -11.95 20.73
C LYS A 421 17.00 -12.85 21.82
N GLY A 422 15.90 -13.55 21.56
CA GLY A 422 15.19 -14.39 22.52
C GLY A 422 14.09 -13.68 23.33
N ASP A 423 13.83 -12.39 23.07
CA ASP A 423 12.74 -11.63 23.71
C ASP A 423 11.46 -11.66 22.83
N THR A 424 10.94 -12.86 22.60
CA THR A 424 9.71 -13.05 21.80
C THR A 424 8.50 -12.36 22.45
N SER A 425 8.47 -12.25 23.77
CA SER A 425 7.38 -11.55 24.48
C SER A 425 7.30 -10.07 24.11
N ARG A 426 8.43 -9.39 23.96
CA ARG A 426 8.46 -7.99 23.47
C ARG A 426 8.00 -7.90 22.02
N ALA A 427 8.45 -8.81 21.16
CA ALA A 427 8.01 -8.86 19.77
C ALA A 427 6.49 -8.99 19.67
N LEU A 428 5.90 -9.89 20.44
CA LEU A 428 4.45 -10.09 20.51
C LEU A 428 3.70 -8.85 21.04
N GLN A 429 4.26 -8.16 22.05
CA GLN A 429 3.68 -6.89 22.52
C GLN A 429 3.63 -5.84 21.40
N LEU A 430 4.73 -5.68 20.65
CA LEU A 430 4.79 -4.71 19.54
C LEU A 430 3.78 -5.06 18.44
N MET A 431 3.64 -6.34 18.10
CA MET A 431 2.65 -6.80 17.12
C MET A 431 1.21 -6.56 17.61
N ASN A 432 0.90 -6.98 18.83
CA ASN A 432 -0.43 -6.76 19.42
C ASN A 432 -0.77 -5.26 19.52
N TYR A 433 0.19 -4.43 19.89
CA TYR A 433 0.04 -2.98 19.93
C TYR A 433 -0.29 -2.43 18.54
N THR A 434 0.50 -2.74 17.51
CA THR A 434 0.30 -2.19 16.17
C THR A 434 -1.00 -2.62 15.53
N GLU A 435 -1.41 -3.87 15.70
CA GLU A 435 -2.70 -4.37 15.21
C GLU A 435 -3.90 -3.66 15.85
N ASN A 436 -3.77 -3.24 17.10
CA ASN A 436 -4.86 -2.60 17.84
C ASN A 436 -4.78 -1.06 17.82
N PHE A 437 -3.64 -0.47 17.52
CA PHE A 437 -3.46 0.98 17.54
C PHE A 437 -4.42 1.70 16.59
N ARG A 438 -4.64 1.19 15.39
CA ARG A 438 -5.57 1.77 14.42
C ARG A 438 -6.98 1.99 15.00
N TYR A 439 -7.45 1.04 15.80
CA TYR A 439 -8.78 1.12 16.44
C TYR A 439 -8.83 2.10 17.62
N SER A 440 -7.67 2.50 18.15
CA SER A 440 -7.60 3.44 19.25
C SER A 440 -7.66 4.90 18.81
N VAL A 441 -7.33 5.20 17.54
CA VAL A 441 -7.19 6.58 17.05
C VAL A 441 -8.27 6.99 16.06
N VAL A 442 -8.93 6.04 15.39
CA VAL A 442 -10.05 6.36 14.49
C VAL A 442 -11.27 6.64 15.36
N PRO A 443 -11.82 7.88 15.37
CA PRO A 443 -13.08 8.13 16.02
C PRO A 443 -14.16 7.26 15.38
N TYR A 444 -15.00 6.68 16.22
CA TYR A 444 -16.11 5.85 15.77
C TYR A 444 -16.99 6.65 14.81
N ILE A 445 -16.97 6.28 13.52
CA ILE A 445 -17.98 6.75 12.57
C ILE A 445 -19.06 5.71 12.55
N GLU A 446 -20.30 6.10 12.95
CA GLU A 446 -21.49 5.28 12.77
C GLU A 446 -21.60 4.93 11.27
N TYR A 447 -21.26 3.71 10.94
CA TYR A 447 -21.44 3.19 9.59
C TYR A 447 -22.90 2.84 9.42
N TYR A 448 -23.69 3.76 8.87
CA TYR A 448 -25.03 3.46 8.37
C TYR A 448 -24.90 2.65 7.08
N TYR A 449 -24.84 1.35 7.16
CA TYR A 449 -25.29 0.51 6.08
C TYR A 449 -26.81 0.43 6.14
N SER A 450 -27.49 1.11 5.23
CA SER A 450 -28.92 0.96 4.97
C SER A 450 -29.20 -0.30 4.16
N THR A 451 -28.77 -1.46 4.64
CA THR A 451 -29.17 -2.77 4.11
C THR A 451 -29.66 -3.62 5.26
N ASN A 452 -30.80 -4.27 5.06
CA ASN A 452 -31.60 -5.03 6.01
C ASN A 452 -30.89 -6.23 6.68
N ASP A 453 -29.61 -6.13 7.04
CA ASP A 453 -28.91 -7.14 7.79
C ASP A 453 -28.73 -6.67 9.24
N ASP A 454 -29.53 -7.22 10.14
CA ASP A 454 -29.51 -6.99 11.59
C ASP A 454 -28.15 -7.27 12.26
N PHE A 455 -27.20 -7.83 11.54
CA PHE A 455 -25.88 -8.21 12.03
C PHE A 455 -24.95 -7.01 12.27
N TYR A 456 -25.11 -5.90 11.56
CA TYR A 456 -24.20 -4.75 11.63
C TYR A 456 -24.72 -3.58 12.50
N THR A 457 -25.92 -3.66 13.03
CA THR A 457 -26.51 -2.60 13.86
C THR A 457 -26.06 -2.55 15.31
N ALA A 458 -25.21 -3.47 15.76
CA ALA A 458 -24.93 -3.67 17.19
C ALA A 458 -23.56 -3.11 17.67
N ILE A 459 -22.74 -2.46 16.85
CA ILE A 459 -21.44 -1.95 17.30
C ILE A 459 -21.61 -0.53 17.85
N HIS A 460 -21.94 -0.40 19.13
CA HIS A 460 -22.25 0.89 19.75
C HIS A 460 -21.09 1.55 20.52
N SER A 461 -19.93 0.89 20.64
CA SER A 461 -18.80 1.48 21.36
C SER A 461 -17.43 0.99 20.83
N VAL A 462 -16.39 1.79 21.06
CA VAL A 462 -14.99 1.37 20.76
C VAL A 462 -14.63 0.08 21.52
N GLY A 463 -15.22 -0.12 22.72
CA GLY A 463 -15.02 -1.33 23.51
C GLY A 463 -15.69 -2.56 22.87
N ASP A 464 -16.88 -2.39 22.30
CA ASP A 464 -17.62 -3.47 21.63
C ASP A 464 -16.95 -3.79 20.27
N TYR A 465 -16.49 -2.78 19.56
CA TYR A 465 -15.70 -3.00 18.33
C TYR A 465 -14.40 -3.76 18.62
N ARG A 466 -13.67 -3.41 19.67
CA ARG A 466 -12.45 -4.12 20.08
C ARG A 466 -12.73 -5.58 20.45
N ARG A 467 -13.80 -5.85 21.18
CA ARG A 467 -14.23 -7.21 21.52
C ARG A 467 -14.62 -8.00 20.27
N ASN A 468 -15.43 -7.42 19.40
CA ASN A 468 -15.87 -8.05 18.18
C ASN A 468 -14.72 -8.20 17.18
N SER A 469 -13.82 -7.22 17.06
CA SER A 469 -12.67 -7.33 16.19
C SER A 469 -11.65 -8.36 16.67
N ALA A 470 -11.51 -8.59 17.96
CA ALA A 470 -10.70 -9.70 18.46
C ALA A 470 -11.30 -11.05 18.04
N ALA A 471 -12.63 -11.21 18.11
CA ALA A 471 -13.33 -12.39 17.61
C ALA A 471 -13.20 -12.54 16.09
N PHE A 472 -13.28 -11.44 15.32
CA PHE A 472 -13.10 -11.44 13.85
C PHE A 472 -11.63 -11.54 13.43
N ASN A 473 -10.68 -11.03 14.20
CA ASN A 473 -9.25 -11.12 13.91
C ASN A 473 -8.73 -12.56 13.88
N HIS A 474 -9.45 -13.50 14.47
CA HIS A 474 -9.15 -14.93 14.29
C HIS A 474 -9.29 -15.39 12.83
N LEU A 475 -10.05 -14.65 12.03
CA LEU A 475 -10.29 -14.95 10.62
C LEU A 475 -9.41 -14.11 9.67
N ASP A 476 -8.67 -13.13 10.21
CA ASP A 476 -7.80 -12.26 9.41
C ASP A 476 -6.40 -12.88 9.27
N TYR A 477 -6.16 -13.50 8.12
CA TYR A 477 -4.85 -14.06 7.77
C TYR A 477 -3.73 -13.02 7.71
N SER A 478 -4.05 -11.74 7.64
CA SER A 478 -3.08 -10.64 7.65
C SER A 478 -2.60 -10.27 9.05
N ASN A 479 -3.28 -10.75 10.12
CA ASN A 479 -2.95 -10.42 11.50
C ASN A 479 -1.62 -11.05 11.92
N ARG A 480 -0.59 -10.22 12.02
CA ARG A 480 0.78 -10.68 12.33
C ARG A 480 0.94 -11.22 13.73
N PHE A 481 0.22 -10.67 14.71
CA PHE A 481 0.26 -11.16 16.07
C PHE A 481 -0.23 -12.61 16.14
N PHE A 482 -1.41 -12.91 15.59
CA PHE A 482 -1.94 -14.28 15.57
C PHE A 482 -1.06 -15.23 14.78
N ASN A 483 -0.63 -14.83 13.59
CA ASN A 483 0.25 -15.65 12.76
C ASN A 483 1.60 -15.96 13.43
N THR A 484 2.04 -15.10 14.34
CA THR A 484 3.29 -15.29 15.08
C THR A 484 3.07 -16.09 16.33
N ILE A 485 2.05 -15.76 17.15
CA ILE A 485 1.79 -16.46 18.41
C ILE A 485 1.37 -17.92 18.19
N ASP A 486 0.61 -18.17 17.13
CA ASP A 486 0.17 -19.53 16.77
C ASP A 486 1.34 -20.49 16.46
N LYS A 487 2.49 -19.95 16.09
CA LYS A 487 3.72 -20.71 15.84
C LYS A 487 4.62 -20.87 17.07
N GLN A 488 4.22 -20.32 18.22
CA GLN A 488 5.01 -20.37 19.45
C GLN A 488 4.63 -21.56 20.31
N THR A 489 5.50 -21.87 21.26
CA THR A 489 5.21 -22.85 22.30
C THR A 489 4.33 -22.24 23.40
N PRO A 490 3.61 -23.07 24.20
CA PRO A 490 2.87 -22.60 25.37
C PRO A 490 3.72 -21.75 26.32
N ASP A 491 5.00 -22.14 26.55
CA ASP A 491 5.89 -21.44 27.48
C ASP A 491 6.16 -20.00 27.01
N VAL A 492 6.28 -19.76 25.70
CA VAL A 492 6.42 -18.42 25.14
C VAL A 492 5.14 -17.59 25.34
N ALA A 493 3.97 -18.20 25.17
CA ALA A 493 2.70 -17.52 25.40
C ALA A 493 2.50 -17.21 26.90
N ILE A 494 2.87 -18.11 27.79
CA ILE A 494 2.87 -17.88 29.26
C ILE A 494 3.82 -16.73 29.62
N ALA A 495 5.01 -16.68 29.05
CA ALA A 495 5.97 -15.61 29.26
C ALA A 495 5.42 -14.26 28.73
N TYR A 496 4.74 -14.26 27.58
CA TYR A 496 4.08 -13.09 27.03
C TYR A 496 2.99 -12.56 27.97
N ILE A 497 2.10 -13.43 28.47
CA ILE A 497 1.07 -13.04 29.45
C ILE A 497 1.73 -12.50 30.73
N GLY A 498 2.79 -13.14 31.20
CA GLY A 498 3.57 -12.67 32.35
C GLY A 498 4.04 -11.24 32.18
N ARG A 499 4.57 -10.90 31.01
CA ARG A 499 5.00 -9.52 30.67
C ARG A 499 3.82 -8.54 30.59
N VAL A 500 2.71 -8.94 29.97
CA VAL A 500 1.51 -8.10 29.88
C VAL A 500 0.95 -7.77 31.26
N LYS A 501 0.87 -8.76 32.15
CA LYS A 501 0.33 -8.59 33.51
C LYS A 501 1.27 -7.86 34.48
N ASN A 502 2.58 -7.92 34.24
CA ASN A 502 3.60 -7.31 35.10
C ASN A 502 4.50 -6.37 34.28
N PRO A 503 3.98 -5.22 33.84
CA PRO A 503 4.76 -4.26 33.07
C PRO A 503 5.88 -3.68 33.92
N VAL A 504 7.12 -3.67 33.40
CA VAL A 504 8.31 -3.20 34.12
C VAL A 504 8.83 -1.86 33.59
N SER A 505 8.30 -1.37 32.47
CA SER A 505 8.72 -0.12 31.84
C SER A 505 7.51 0.73 31.40
N LYS A 506 7.76 2.03 31.13
CA LYS A 506 6.75 2.91 30.52
C LYS A 506 6.31 2.36 29.17
N LEU A 507 7.24 1.79 28.41
CA LEU A 507 6.94 1.17 27.12
C LEU A 507 5.98 -0.02 27.29
N ASP A 508 6.23 -0.95 28.23
CA ASP A 508 5.32 -2.06 28.50
C ASP A 508 3.91 -1.56 28.85
N THR A 509 3.83 -0.60 29.75
CA THR A 509 2.54 -0.02 30.17
C THR A 509 1.78 0.58 28.99
N HIS A 510 2.49 1.33 28.14
CA HIS A 510 1.89 1.97 26.98
C HIS A 510 1.42 0.96 25.93
N LEU A 511 2.28 0.01 25.55
CA LEU A 511 1.92 -1.03 24.57
C LEU A 511 0.71 -1.85 25.04
N ASN A 512 0.66 -2.19 26.33
CA ASN A 512 -0.47 -2.93 26.93
C ASN A 512 -1.76 -2.11 27.01
N SER A 513 -1.68 -0.79 27.14
CA SER A 513 -2.87 0.08 27.22
C SER A 513 -3.61 0.19 25.89
N ILE A 514 -2.93 -0.07 24.78
CA ILE A 514 -3.46 0.00 23.41
C ILE A 514 -3.72 -1.40 22.85
N GLY A 515 -2.79 -2.33 23.08
CA GLY A 515 -2.96 -3.72 22.70
C GLY A 515 -4.20 -4.35 23.34
N TYR A 516 -4.76 -5.37 22.70
CA TYR A 516 -5.86 -6.14 23.28
C TYR A 516 -5.30 -7.11 24.32
N THR A 517 -5.63 -6.86 25.59
CA THR A 517 -5.03 -7.54 26.76
C THR A 517 -6.08 -7.98 27.79
N SER A 518 -7.32 -8.25 27.36
CA SER A 518 -8.33 -8.82 28.27
C SER A 518 -7.88 -10.18 28.81
N ASN A 519 -8.27 -10.50 30.03
CA ASN A 519 -7.89 -11.78 30.65
C ASN A 519 -8.39 -12.98 29.84
N ASP A 520 -9.65 -12.94 29.40
CA ASP A 520 -10.25 -14.02 28.60
C ASP A 520 -9.43 -14.30 27.35
N TYR A 521 -9.09 -13.23 26.60
CA TYR A 521 -8.26 -13.31 25.40
C TYR A 521 -6.88 -13.91 25.65
N LEU A 522 -6.20 -13.48 26.71
CA LEU A 522 -4.87 -13.98 27.05
C LEU A 522 -4.91 -15.45 27.50
N TYR A 523 -5.90 -15.83 28.31
CA TYR A 523 -6.05 -17.21 28.76
C TYR A 523 -6.46 -18.13 27.64
N ASP A 524 -7.32 -17.65 26.73
CA ASP A 524 -7.71 -18.39 25.55
C ASP A 524 -6.51 -18.70 24.64
N ILE A 525 -5.62 -17.73 24.40
CA ILE A 525 -4.37 -17.94 23.65
C ILE A 525 -3.53 -19.08 24.25
N VAL A 526 -3.25 -19.00 25.56
CA VAL A 526 -2.43 -20.04 26.21
C VAL A 526 -3.14 -21.38 26.22
N GLY A 527 -4.42 -21.41 26.56
CA GLY A 527 -5.21 -22.64 26.58
C GLY A 527 -5.24 -23.33 25.22
N THR A 528 -5.42 -22.57 24.13
CA THR A 528 -5.42 -23.11 22.77
C THR A 528 -4.04 -23.67 22.38
N LEU A 529 -2.94 -22.98 22.71
CA LEU A 529 -1.59 -23.49 22.46
C LEU A 529 -1.29 -24.72 23.30
N CYS A 530 -1.74 -24.77 24.56
CA CYS A 530 -1.61 -25.97 25.38
C CYS A 530 -2.37 -27.15 24.77
N LEU A 531 -3.57 -26.96 24.22
CA LEU A 531 -4.30 -28.01 23.49
C LEU A 531 -3.48 -28.55 22.31
N ARG A 532 -2.93 -27.62 21.50
CA ARG A 532 -2.12 -27.96 20.33
C ARG A 532 -0.89 -28.79 20.67
N TYR A 533 -0.24 -28.49 21.82
CA TYR A 533 0.94 -29.19 22.30
C TYR A 533 0.61 -30.39 23.25
N MET A 534 -0.65 -30.80 23.29
CA MET A 534 -1.11 -31.94 24.14
C MET A 534 -0.83 -31.75 25.65
N ARG A 535 -0.73 -30.48 26.10
CA ARG A 535 -0.57 -30.15 27.54
C ARG A 535 -1.97 -29.94 28.15
N TYR A 536 -2.73 -31.01 28.24
CA TYR A 536 -4.16 -30.95 28.54
C TYR A 536 -4.50 -30.45 29.95
N GLU A 537 -3.67 -30.74 30.96
CA GLU A 537 -3.85 -30.22 32.33
C GLU A 537 -3.76 -28.68 32.33
N GLU A 538 -2.73 -28.13 31.66
CA GLU A 538 -2.54 -26.68 31.57
C GLU A 538 -3.60 -26.06 30.68
N ALA A 539 -3.99 -26.72 29.60
CA ALA A 539 -5.10 -26.28 28.76
C ALA A 539 -6.39 -26.17 29.58
N ALA A 540 -6.74 -27.21 30.36
CA ALA A 540 -7.91 -27.18 31.23
C ALA A 540 -7.84 -26.04 32.26
N TYR A 541 -6.65 -25.82 32.86
CA TYR A 541 -6.47 -24.69 33.78
C TYR A 541 -6.73 -23.35 33.15
N TYR A 542 -6.04 -23.02 32.04
CA TYR A 542 -6.18 -21.70 31.43
C TYR A 542 -7.58 -21.48 30.81
N LEU A 543 -8.15 -22.50 30.15
CA LEU A 543 -9.49 -22.41 29.57
C LEU A 543 -10.60 -22.31 30.62
N SER A 544 -10.39 -22.85 31.83
CA SER A 544 -11.33 -22.66 32.95
C SER A 544 -11.43 -21.20 33.43
N LEU A 545 -10.43 -20.38 33.09
CA LEU A 545 -10.38 -18.96 33.44
C LEU A 545 -11.04 -18.05 32.39
N VAL A 546 -11.42 -18.62 31.24
CA VAL A 546 -12.10 -17.93 30.16
C VAL A 546 -13.60 -17.84 30.47
N SER A 547 -14.21 -16.67 30.30
CA SER A 547 -15.64 -16.49 30.55
C SER A 547 -16.50 -17.09 29.44
N LEU A 548 -17.68 -17.61 29.82
CA LEU A 548 -18.67 -18.12 28.84
C LEU A 548 -19.14 -17.04 27.86
N GLU A 549 -19.22 -15.78 28.33
CA GLU A 549 -19.59 -14.64 27.48
C GLU A 549 -18.55 -14.44 26.36
N TYR A 550 -17.27 -14.60 26.66
CA TYR A 550 -16.21 -14.52 25.65
C TYR A 550 -16.26 -15.69 24.65
N GLU A 551 -16.54 -16.90 25.11
CA GLU A 551 -16.70 -18.08 24.24
C GLU A 551 -17.93 -17.97 23.33
N ASP A 552 -19.05 -17.45 23.84
CA ASP A 552 -20.26 -17.20 23.04
C ASP A 552 -20.01 -16.16 21.93
N MET A 553 -19.15 -15.14 22.20
CA MET A 553 -18.75 -14.16 21.19
C MET A 553 -17.91 -14.76 20.05
N LEU A 554 -17.12 -15.80 20.35
CA LEU A 554 -16.27 -16.45 19.33
C LEU A 554 -17.11 -17.28 18.34
N ASN A 555 -18.38 -17.49 18.61
CA ASN A 555 -19.34 -18.28 17.81
C ASN A 555 -18.77 -19.65 17.39
N LEU A 556 -18.04 -20.28 18.29
CA LEU A 556 -17.42 -21.59 18.09
C LEU A 556 -18.48 -22.68 18.28
N ASN A 557 -19.39 -22.82 17.33
CA ASN A 557 -20.46 -23.82 17.37
C ASN A 557 -19.89 -25.19 17.03
N LEU A 558 -19.51 -25.97 18.04
CA LEU A 558 -19.31 -27.39 17.87
C LEU A 558 -20.62 -28.12 17.95
N THR A 559 -21.02 -28.71 16.85
CA THR A 559 -22.25 -29.48 16.72
C THR A 559 -22.04 -30.98 16.95
N ARG A 560 -20.80 -31.41 17.30
CA ARG A 560 -20.44 -32.82 17.39
C ARG A 560 -19.61 -33.14 18.62
N ASP A 561 -19.78 -34.35 19.19
CA ASP A 561 -18.96 -34.84 20.29
C ASP A 561 -17.57 -35.29 19.79
N PRO A 562 -16.47 -34.63 20.23
CA PRO A 562 -15.11 -34.93 19.76
C PRO A 562 -14.60 -36.33 20.10
N PHE A 563 -15.22 -37.00 21.06
CA PHE A 563 -14.79 -38.29 21.58
C PHE A 563 -15.53 -39.49 20.98
N VAL A 564 -16.38 -39.26 20.01
CA VAL A 564 -17.19 -40.27 19.33
C VAL A 564 -16.90 -40.31 17.85
N ALA A 565 -16.61 -41.50 17.34
CA ALA A 565 -16.33 -41.68 15.93
C ALA A 565 -17.60 -41.62 15.08
N LEU A 566 -18.69 -42.22 15.56
CA LEU A 566 -20.02 -42.20 14.94
C LEU A 566 -20.78 -40.98 15.47
N ASN A 567 -20.94 -39.95 14.62
CA ASN A 567 -21.32 -38.65 15.13
C ASN A 567 -22.63 -38.11 14.53
N GLU A 568 -23.65 -37.98 15.39
CA GLU A 568 -24.86 -37.22 15.12
C GLU A 568 -24.68 -35.79 15.65
N GLU A 569 -25.19 -34.81 14.95
CA GLU A 569 -25.18 -33.42 15.39
C GLU A 569 -25.94 -33.25 16.70
N ARG A 570 -25.38 -32.52 17.65
CA ARG A 570 -26.00 -32.20 18.95
C ARG A 570 -25.90 -30.68 19.18
N ASP A 571 -26.97 -30.12 19.69
CA ASP A 571 -27.18 -28.66 19.73
C ASP A 571 -26.50 -27.91 20.89
N ASP A 572 -25.78 -28.52 21.83
CA ASP A 572 -25.39 -27.83 23.08
C ASP A 572 -23.99 -28.18 23.59
N PHE A 573 -22.96 -27.50 23.06
CA PHE A 573 -21.61 -27.53 23.67
C PHE A 573 -21.11 -26.11 23.98
N LYS A 574 -21.58 -25.49 25.08
CA LYS A 574 -20.90 -24.34 25.70
C LYS A 574 -19.64 -24.82 26.42
N ASP A 575 -18.61 -23.95 26.53
CA ASP A 575 -17.30 -24.24 27.16
C ASP A 575 -16.63 -25.54 26.67
N PHE A 576 -16.87 -25.91 25.43
CA PHE A 576 -16.43 -27.21 24.92
C PHE A 576 -14.91 -27.38 24.92
N ARG A 577 -14.10 -26.33 24.78
CA ARG A 577 -12.63 -26.43 24.83
C ARG A 577 -12.13 -26.80 26.23
N TYR A 578 -12.69 -26.18 27.25
CA TYR A 578 -12.44 -26.57 28.62
C TYR A 578 -12.88 -28.00 28.88
N ARG A 579 -14.11 -28.40 28.46
CA ARG A 579 -14.63 -29.77 28.60
C ARG A 579 -13.78 -30.79 27.85
N PHE A 580 -13.34 -30.41 26.63
CA PHE A 580 -12.43 -31.25 25.87
C PHE A 580 -11.13 -31.50 26.65
N ALA A 581 -10.43 -30.44 27.09
CA ALA A 581 -9.20 -30.53 27.83
C ALA A 581 -9.38 -31.37 29.12
N SER A 582 -10.44 -31.07 29.88
CA SER A 582 -10.75 -31.81 31.14
C SER A 582 -11.07 -33.29 30.89
N THR A 583 -11.75 -33.58 29.77
CA THR A 583 -12.02 -34.98 29.39
C THR A 583 -10.76 -35.69 28.99
N MET A 584 -9.84 -35.05 28.24
CA MET A 584 -8.54 -35.62 27.88
C MET A 584 -7.73 -35.96 29.13
N VAL A 585 -7.63 -35.05 30.12
CA VAL A 585 -7.00 -35.30 31.42
C VAL A 585 -7.63 -36.48 32.13
N SER A 586 -8.96 -36.54 32.18
CA SER A 586 -9.68 -37.65 32.84
C SER A 586 -9.42 -38.99 32.14
N LEU A 587 -9.33 -38.99 30.81
CA LEU A 587 -8.99 -40.20 30.05
C LEU A 587 -7.53 -40.64 30.29
N GLU A 588 -6.57 -39.73 30.34
CA GLU A 588 -5.16 -40.03 30.66
C GLU A 588 -5.07 -40.70 32.02
N GLN A 589 -5.64 -40.10 33.05
CA GLN A 589 -5.66 -40.66 34.41
C GLN A 589 -6.38 -42.01 34.45
N GLY A 590 -7.48 -42.12 33.71
CA GLY A 590 -8.23 -43.36 33.59
C GLY A 590 -7.45 -44.47 32.90
N ILE A 591 -6.73 -44.17 31.83
CA ILE A 591 -5.86 -45.13 31.10
C ILE A 591 -4.72 -45.63 31.99
N GLU A 592 -4.10 -44.72 32.77
CA GLU A 592 -2.99 -45.08 33.70
C GLU A 592 -3.50 -45.93 34.86
N SER A 593 -4.68 -45.66 35.39
CA SER A 593 -5.21 -46.36 36.57
C SER A 593 -6.02 -47.64 36.26
N ALA A 594 -6.36 -47.86 34.98
CA ALA A 594 -7.21 -49.00 34.62
C ALA A 594 -6.51 -50.35 34.75
N THR A 595 -7.10 -51.23 35.54
CA THR A 595 -6.66 -52.61 35.70
C THR A 595 -7.34 -53.59 34.75
N ASP A 596 -8.54 -53.24 34.25
CA ASP A 596 -9.26 -54.04 33.24
C ASP A 596 -8.80 -53.65 31.83
N PRO A 597 -8.26 -54.59 31.03
CA PRO A 597 -7.77 -54.31 29.68
C PRO A 597 -8.84 -53.75 28.73
N ASN A 598 -10.06 -54.27 28.80
CA ASN A 598 -11.13 -53.78 27.92
C ASN A 598 -11.56 -52.36 28.27
N ARG A 599 -11.67 -52.02 29.54
CA ARG A 599 -11.96 -50.67 30.00
C ARG A 599 -10.84 -49.71 29.61
N ARG A 600 -9.58 -50.12 29.74
CA ARG A 600 -8.43 -49.35 29.29
C ARG A 600 -8.49 -49.09 27.78
N ALA A 601 -8.81 -50.14 26.99
CA ALA A 601 -8.94 -50.01 25.54
C ALA A 601 -10.07 -49.06 25.12
N GLN A 602 -11.21 -49.07 25.80
CA GLN A 602 -12.29 -48.09 25.54
C GLN A 602 -11.85 -46.65 25.80
N MET A 603 -11.08 -46.42 26.88
CA MET A 603 -10.52 -45.08 27.15
C MET A 603 -9.47 -44.69 26.15
N LEU A 604 -8.60 -45.58 25.71
CA LEU A 604 -7.62 -45.37 24.64
C LEU A 604 -8.31 -45.02 23.30
N LEU A 605 -9.39 -45.73 22.95
CA LEU A 605 -10.15 -45.42 21.74
C LEU A 605 -10.72 -43.99 21.79
N ARG A 606 -11.38 -43.62 22.89
CA ARG A 606 -11.94 -42.28 23.09
C ARG A 606 -10.85 -41.21 23.08
N TYR A 607 -9.71 -41.44 23.72
CA TYR A 607 -8.58 -40.54 23.80
C TYR A 607 -7.99 -40.33 22.40
N GLY A 608 -7.75 -41.41 21.65
CA GLY A 608 -7.24 -41.35 20.29
C GLY A 608 -8.18 -40.66 19.33
N ILE A 609 -9.50 -40.90 19.43
CA ILE A 609 -10.52 -40.18 18.64
C ILE A 609 -10.51 -38.70 18.98
N GLY A 610 -10.46 -38.31 20.26
CA GLY A 610 -10.37 -36.93 20.72
C GLY A 610 -9.15 -36.21 20.12
N MET A 611 -7.98 -36.86 20.16
CA MET A 611 -6.76 -36.31 19.53
C MET A 611 -6.93 -36.12 18.02
N ALA A 612 -7.37 -37.15 17.31
CA ALA A 612 -7.55 -37.08 15.86
C ALA A 612 -8.55 -36.00 15.47
N ASN A 613 -9.65 -35.90 16.19
CA ASN A 613 -10.68 -34.86 15.93
C ASN A 613 -10.19 -33.46 16.29
N SER A 614 -9.32 -33.26 17.28
CA SER A 614 -8.84 -31.93 17.71
C SER A 614 -8.03 -31.20 16.63
N VAL A 615 -7.49 -31.92 15.66
CA VAL A 615 -6.69 -31.38 14.55
C VAL A 615 -7.37 -31.50 13.19
N ASN A 616 -8.51 -32.21 13.13
CA ASN A 616 -9.23 -32.47 11.89
C ASN A 616 -10.56 -31.71 11.85
N ASN A 617 -11.09 -31.51 10.64
CA ASN A 617 -12.45 -31.01 10.41
C ASN A 617 -12.78 -29.65 11.02
N CYS A 618 -11.87 -28.69 10.85
CA CYS A 618 -12.25 -27.34 11.17
C CYS A 618 -12.55 -27.07 12.64
N TRP A 619 -11.93 -27.77 13.51
CA TRP A 619 -12.07 -27.48 14.92
C TRP A 619 -11.08 -26.39 15.32
N PRO A 620 -11.57 -25.22 15.76
CA PRO A 620 -10.67 -24.16 16.22
C PRO A 620 -10.09 -24.46 17.61
N LEU A 621 -9.82 -25.75 17.89
CA LEU A 621 -9.29 -26.20 19.17
C LEU A 621 -7.80 -25.91 19.31
N THR A 622 -7.06 -25.98 18.21
CA THR A 622 -5.61 -26.01 18.26
C THR A 622 -4.95 -24.85 17.47
N HIS A 623 -5.73 -24.02 16.78
CA HIS A 623 -5.21 -22.93 15.96
C HIS A 623 -6.05 -21.67 16.05
N TYR A 624 -5.37 -20.51 16.10
CA TYR A 624 -5.97 -19.20 15.91
C TYR A 624 -5.97 -18.82 14.43
N GLY A 625 -7.06 -18.19 13.98
CA GLY A 625 -7.10 -17.49 12.69
C GLY A 625 -7.01 -18.36 11.44
N ARG A 626 -7.05 -19.68 11.54
CA ARG A 626 -7.04 -20.54 10.38
C ARG A 626 -8.45 -20.94 9.99
N SER A 627 -8.81 -20.62 8.74
CA SER A 627 -9.99 -21.19 8.12
C SER A 627 -9.85 -22.71 8.07
N CYS A 628 -10.89 -23.36 8.53
CA CYS A 628 -11.04 -24.82 8.47
C CYS A 628 -10.91 -25.42 7.07
N THR A 629 -10.80 -24.61 6.05
CA THR A 629 -10.82 -25.03 4.64
C THR A 629 -9.44 -25.18 4.02
N SER A 630 -8.34 -24.92 4.76
CA SER A 630 -7.01 -25.18 4.21
C SER A 630 -6.56 -26.60 4.51
N PRO A 631 -6.66 -27.51 3.53
CA PRO A 631 -6.13 -28.88 3.66
C PRO A 631 -4.59 -28.93 3.54
N TRP A 632 -3.90 -27.76 3.54
CA TRP A 632 -2.50 -27.60 3.17
C TRP A 632 -1.58 -27.36 4.36
N ASP A 633 -2.01 -27.74 5.55
CA ASP A 633 -1.22 -27.50 6.74
C ASP A 633 -0.22 -28.64 6.97
N ASP A 634 0.99 -28.42 6.45
CA ASP A 634 2.16 -29.26 6.77
C ASP A 634 2.72 -28.95 8.18
N ASP A 635 1.85 -28.52 9.12
CA ASP A 635 2.28 -28.28 10.50
C ASP A 635 2.72 -29.58 11.19
N PRO A 636 4.00 -29.71 11.57
CA PRO A 636 4.51 -30.92 12.16
C PRO A 636 3.82 -31.35 13.46
N ILE A 637 3.32 -30.39 14.25
CA ILE A 637 2.64 -30.66 15.52
C ILE A 637 1.26 -31.22 15.25
N THR A 638 0.52 -30.69 14.31
CA THR A 638 -0.77 -31.22 13.87
C THR A 638 -0.63 -32.66 13.38
N GLN A 639 0.42 -32.96 12.60
CA GLN A 639 0.73 -34.31 12.13
C GLN A 639 1.10 -35.24 13.29
N GLU A 640 1.86 -34.74 14.26
CA GLU A 640 2.21 -35.53 15.47
C GLU A 640 0.97 -35.87 16.28
N VAL A 641 0.09 -34.91 16.57
CA VAL A 641 -1.16 -35.14 17.31
C VAL A 641 -2.03 -36.18 16.61
N SER A 642 -2.23 -36.04 15.30
CA SER A 642 -3.00 -37.00 14.49
C SER A 642 -2.38 -38.39 14.55
N THR A 643 -1.07 -38.51 14.35
CA THR A 643 -0.34 -39.80 14.39
C THR A 643 -0.44 -40.45 15.74
N ARG A 644 -0.29 -39.73 16.83
CA ARG A 644 -0.47 -40.26 18.19
C ARG A 644 -1.91 -40.73 18.42
N GLY A 645 -2.90 -39.95 17.96
CA GLY A 645 -4.31 -40.36 18.03
C GLY A 645 -4.56 -41.70 17.34
N ILE A 646 -4.07 -41.86 16.11
CA ILE A 646 -4.15 -43.10 15.33
C ILE A 646 -3.48 -44.25 16.07
N ASN A 647 -2.31 -44.03 16.68
CA ASN A 647 -1.58 -45.07 17.42
C ASN A 647 -2.38 -45.55 18.65
N TYR A 648 -3.03 -44.64 19.39
CA TYR A 648 -3.90 -45.02 20.51
C TYR A 648 -5.14 -45.80 20.05
N ILE A 649 -5.74 -45.45 18.92
CA ILE A 649 -6.86 -46.20 18.33
C ILE A 649 -6.40 -47.61 17.94
N ASN A 650 -5.22 -47.76 17.33
CA ASN A 650 -4.68 -49.06 16.97
C ASN A 650 -4.34 -49.91 18.20
N GLU A 651 -3.79 -49.31 19.27
CA GLU A 651 -3.53 -50.01 20.56
C GLU A 651 -4.86 -50.54 21.14
N ALA A 652 -5.92 -49.72 21.11
CA ALA A 652 -7.23 -50.14 21.56
C ALA A 652 -7.81 -51.26 20.69
N LEU A 653 -7.69 -51.18 19.37
CA LEU A 653 -8.15 -52.17 18.42
C LEU A 653 -7.51 -53.56 18.68
N CYS A 654 -6.22 -53.59 18.99
CA CYS A 654 -5.52 -54.85 19.31
C CYS A 654 -6.01 -55.54 20.59
N THR A 655 -6.69 -54.82 21.47
CA THR A 655 -7.16 -55.31 22.77
C THR A 655 -8.64 -55.71 22.75
N PHE A 656 -9.44 -55.17 21.87
CA PHE A 656 -10.87 -55.41 21.84
C PHE A 656 -11.21 -56.84 21.43
N THR A 657 -12.21 -57.39 22.13
CA THR A 657 -12.85 -58.67 21.80
C THR A 657 -14.31 -58.53 21.43
N ASN A 658 -14.88 -57.34 21.58
CA ASN A 658 -16.26 -57.04 21.25
C ASN A 658 -16.34 -56.43 19.85
N ASP A 659 -17.15 -57.04 18.98
CA ASP A 659 -17.27 -56.67 17.57
C ASP A 659 -17.72 -55.20 17.36
N GLU A 660 -18.56 -54.66 18.25
CA GLU A 660 -19.00 -53.26 18.18
C GLU A 660 -17.81 -52.31 18.43
N HIS A 661 -16.98 -52.56 19.45
CA HIS A 661 -15.80 -51.75 19.73
C HIS A 661 -14.74 -51.89 18.63
N ILE A 662 -14.57 -53.08 18.05
CA ILE A 662 -13.69 -53.31 16.91
C ILE A 662 -14.19 -52.52 15.70
N ALA A 663 -15.50 -52.58 15.43
CA ALA A 663 -16.10 -51.83 14.33
C ALA A 663 -15.95 -50.30 14.51
N GLN A 664 -16.14 -49.79 15.72
CA GLN A 664 -15.95 -48.38 16.04
C GLN A 664 -14.49 -47.92 15.86
N ALA A 665 -13.53 -48.78 16.26
CA ALA A 665 -12.10 -48.47 16.06
C ALA A 665 -11.74 -48.47 14.56
N HIS A 666 -12.22 -49.47 13.80
CA HIS A 666 -12.04 -49.45 12.34
C HIS A 666 -12.72 -48.28 11.69
N TYR A 667 -13.91 -47.88 12.13
CA TYR A 667 -14.57 -46.69 11.62
C TYR A 667 -13.73 -45.42 11.89
N ALA A 668 -13.22 -45.27 13.11
CA ALA A 668 -12.34 -44.16 13.48
C ALA A 668 -11.05 -44.11 12.65
N LEU A 669 -10.52 -45.28 12.25
CA LEU A 669 -9.37 -45.40 11.35
C LEU A 669 -9.72 -45.25 9.88
N GLY A 670 -11.02 -45.04 9.53
CA GLY A 670 -11.46 -44.87 8.15
C GLY A 670 -11.55 -46.18 7.36
N HIS A 671 -11.51 -47.31 8.01
CA HIS A 671 -11.63 -48.62 7.37
C HIS A 671 -13.09 -49.00 7.09
N PHE A 672 -13.82 -48.12 6.40
CA PHE A 672 -15.29 -48.25 6.21
C PHE A 672 -15.69 -49.51 5.48
N ARG A 673 -14.87 -50.00 4.54
CA ARG A 673 -15.14 -51.30 3.89
C ARG A 673 -15.13 -52.43 4.87
N THR A 674 -14.14 -52.52 5.76
CA THR A 674 -14.05 -53.51 6.82
C THR A 674 -15.26 -53.46 7.72
N VAL A 675 -15.64 -52.22 8.15
CA VAL A 675 -16.83 -52.03 9.02
C VAL A 675 -18.09 -52.50 8.34
N ALA A 676 -18.30 -52.15 7.06
CA ALA A 676 -19.53 -52.53 6.35
C ALA A 676 -19.63 -54.00 5.99
N VAL A 677 -18.50 -54.64 5.66
CA VAL A 677 -18.47 -56.03 5.19
C VAL A 677 -18.33 -57.00 6.33
N GLU A 678 -17.37 -56.82 7.24
CA GLU A 678 -17.07 -57.75 8.30
C GLU A 678 -17.92 -57.53 9.54
N TYR A 679 -18.25 -56.29 9.84
CA TYR A 679 -19.00 -55.89 11.05
C TYR A 679 -20.36 -55.24 10.71
N GLY A 680 -20.92 -55.54 9.55
CA GLY A 680 -22.15 -54.91 9.06
C GLY A 680 -23.41 -55.21 9.90
N TYR A 681 -23.34 -56.07 10.87
CA TYR A 681 -24.39 -56.40 11.86
C TYR A 681 -24.28 -55.60 13.16
N THR A 682 -23.18 -54.84 13.34
CA THR A 682 -22.97 -53.93 14.46
C THR A 682 -23.66 -52.58 14.23
N GLU A 683 -23.75 -51.76 15.28
CA GLU A 683 -24.29 -50.40 15.20
C GLU A 683 -23.46 -49.51 14.26
N ALA A 684 -22.14 -49.60 14.40
CA ALA A 684 -21.20 -48.95 13.52
C ALA A 684 -21.32 -49.40 12.06
N GLY A 685 -21.50 -50.71 11.81
CA GLY A 685 -21.74 -51.22 10.48
C GLY A 685 -23.05 -50.79 9.85
N ALA A 686 -24.12 -50.78 10.65
CA ALA A 686 -25.41 -50.25 10.22
C ALA A 686 -25.36 -48.73 9.91
N TYR A 687 -24.58 -47.98 10.67
CA TYR A 687 -24.35 -46.56 10.44
C TYR A 687 -23.66 -46.33 9.08
N VAL A 688 -22.54 -47.02 8.81
CA VAL A 688 -21.84 -46.90 7.52
C VAL A 688 -22.76 -47.22 6.36
N LYS A 689 -23.54 -48.28 6.42
CA LYS A 689 -24.49 -48.68 5.38
C LYS A 689 -25.61 -47.65 5.14
N ARG A 690 -25.99 -46.87 6.15
CA ARG A 690 -27.03 -45.84 6.01
C ARG A 690 -26.52 -44.51 5.47
N HIS A 691 -25.28 -44.16 5.77
CA HIS A 691 -24.74 -42.81 5.55
C HIS A 691 -23.68 -42.75 4.44
N CYS A 692 -23.22 -43.86 3.90
CA CYS A 692 -22.21 -43.92 2.85
C CYS A 692 -22.76 -44.68 1.64
N ASP A 693 -23.25 -44.00 0.63
CA ASP A 693 -23.74 -44.64 -0.62
C ASP A 693 -22.65 -45.43 -1.36
N ASN A 694 -21.37 -45.02 -1.20
CA ASN A 694 -20.20 -45.68 -1.79
C ASN A 694 -19.09 -45.94 -0.75
N TYR A 695 -19.43 -46.63 0.35
CA TYR A 695 -18.46 -46.92 1.39
C TYR A 695 -17.24 -47.78 0.92
N ILE A 696 -17.34 -48.39 -0.26
CA ILE A 696 -16.23 -49.18 -0.86
C ILE A 696 -15.14 -48.26 -1.39
N ASP A 697 -15.54 -47.12 -1.98
CA ASP A 697 -14.65 -46.15 -2.61
C ASP A 697 -14.37 -44.93 -1.69
N TYR A 698 -15.02 -44.89 -0.54
CA TYR A 698 -14.88 -43.75 0.36
C TYR A 698 -13.52 -43.84 1.06
N THR A 699 -12.63 -42.95 0.65
CA THR A 699 -11.37 -42.70 1.36
C THR A 699 -11.63 -41.54 2.31
N PRO A 700 -11.51 -41.74 3.63
CA PRO A 700 -11.76 -40.64 4.55
C PRO A 700 -10.79 -39.51 4.27
N TYR A 701 -11.31 -38.30 4.19
CA TYR A 701 -10.53 -37.07 4.00
C TYR A 701 -9.46 -36.88 5.08
N LEU A 702 -9.60 -37.59 6.17
CA LEU A 702 -8.80 -37.50 7.39
C LEU A 702 -7.45 -38.23 7.32
N TYR A 703 -7.28 -39.22 6.43
CA TYR A 703 -6.16 -40.18 6.53
C TYR A 703 -5.36 -40.38 5.22
N THR A 704 -5.65 -39.63 4.16
CA THR A 704 -4.97 -39.81 2.88
C THR A 704 -4.04 -38.67 2.50
N ARG A 705 -3.10 -38.36 3.40
CA ARG A 705 -1.94 -37.58 2.93
C ARG A 705 -0.68 -38.24 3.47
N HIS A 706 -0.08 -39.02 2.60
CA HIS A 706 1.34 -39.33 2.59
C HIS A 706 2.05 -38.39 1.65
#